data_f3ac99ef5fb91d58d542be37a37090ba
#
_entry.id   f3ac99ef5fb91d58d542be37a37090ba
#
_cell.length_a   1.000
_cell.length_b   1.000
_cell.length_c   1.000
_cell.angle_alpha   90.00
_cell.angle_beta   90.00
_cell.angle_gamma   90.00
#
_symmetry.space_group_name_H-M   'P 1'
#
loop_
_entity.id
_entity.type
_entity.pdbx_description
1 polymer ?
#
loop_
_entity_poly.entity_id
_entity_poly.type
_entity_poly.pdbx_seq_one_letter_code
_entity_poly.pdbx_strand_id
1 'polypeptide(L)'
;MIGTFTKAATACARIGLKIGQAKGVQGGTQMGNFTHFPKHARFLHGSSSLWDDKDKDKSSDECEPEPKDVCKTDAELVKNKDECEVKEKDECEEEKSGSGGKVLESKGRKGVIHAVIGPVIDVYFEEEVPEVLNALKVQDAPIDNLVLEVFHHLGNNIVRCVAMDSTEGLRRGQPVIDTGYPIRVAVGKAVLGRILNVVGDPIDDRGEIKSDYYSFIHNEAPELTDLSVKPEILVTGIKVIDLLAPYVKGGKIGLFGGAGVGKTVLIMELINNIAKSHGGYSVFVGAGERTREGNDLYHEMIESKVISTEDDSSKVVLVFGQMNEPPGARSRVVLTGLTIAEYFRDVDGQDVLLFIDNIFRFTQAGSEVSALLGRIPSAVGYQPTLGTDMGTMQERITSTRNGSITSVQAVYVPADDLSDPAPAATFSHLDATTVLSRPIAELGIYPAVDPLDSSSRILDPDVVGEEHYNVARAVQKTLQAYKSLQDIIAILGMDELSEDDKLTVARARKMQRFLSQPFQVAEIFTGHPGKLVPVEKCVEGFKRLLNGDYDDIPEIAFYMVGDAEEVLAKATQLAASMSGDAPPPPKGEAGKEKEGEAKKEGEAKKEDKDKMEAKPEEAKKEESKDDKSKDDKSKDPEKKDK
;
A
#
# COMPACT_ATOMS: atom_id res chain seq x y z
N MET A 1 7.86 -52.81 -0.16
CA MET A 1 8.08 -52.10 1.12
C MET A 1 6.81 -51.34 1.43
N ILE A 2 5.86 -52.09 2.00
CA ILE A 2 4.56 -51.60 2.49
C ILE A 2 4.58 -51.92 3.98
N GLY A 3 4.52 -50.90 4.81
CA GLY A 3 4.43 -51.15 6.27
C GLY A 3 5.18 -50.10 7.10
N THR A 4 4.66 -48.87 7.22
CA THR A 4 4.90 -47.95 8.36
C THR A 4 4.00 -46.70 8.23
N PHE A 5 2.69 -46.87 8.13
CA PHE A 5 1.73 -45.76 8.26
C PHE A 5 0.48 -46.19 9.04
N THR A 6 0.69 -46.68 10.26
CA THR A 6 -0.42 -47.03 11.15
C THR A 6 0.04 -46.96 12.62
N LYS A 7 0.47 -45.76 13.08
CA LYS A 7 0.68 -45.48 14.52
C LYS A 7 0.64 -43.98 14.86
N ALA A 8 -0.22 -43.21 14.26
CA ALA A 8 -0.42 -41.79 14.63
C ALA A 8 -1.90 -41.38 14.82
N ALA A 9 -2.82 -42.33 14.85
CA ALA A 9 -4.26 -42.01 14.96
C ALA A 9 -4.91 -42.45 16.29
N THR A 10 -4.15 -42.70 17.37
CA THR A 10 -4.72 -43.17 18.63
C THR A 10 -4.31 -42.37 19.88
N ALA A 11 -3.93 -41.12 19.72
CA ALA A 11 -3.54 -40.27 20.85
C ALA A 11 -4.44 -39.03 21.09
N CYS A 12 -5.51 -38.80 20.36
CA CYS A 12 -6.42 -37.66 20.53
C CYS A 12 -7.81 -37.94 21.09
N ALA A 13 -8.04 -39.12 21.65
CA ALA A 13 -9.35 -39.50 22.17
C ALA A 13 -9.35 -39.86 23.68
N ARG A 14 -8.74 -39.01 24.52
CA ARG A 14 -8.83 -39.16 25.98
C ARG A 14 -8.67 -37.83 26.75
N ILE A 15 -9.38 -36.78 26.36
CA ILE A 15 -9.70 -35.66 27.24
C ILE A 15 -11.08 -35.14 26.86
N GLY A 16 -12.07 -35.77 27.40
CA GLY A 16 -13.46 -35.36 27.34
C GLY A 16 -14.24 -36.08 28.44
N LEU A 17 -15.02 -35.38 29.17
CA LEU A 17 -16.01 -35.78 30.19
C LEU A 17 -15.54 -35.85 31.64
N LYS A 18 -15.71 -34.74 32.31
CA LYS A 18 -16.28 -34.69 33.67
C LYS A 18 -17.09 -33.38 33.78
N ILE A 19 -18.36 -33.41 33.42
CA ILE A 19 -19.35 -32.44 33.90
C ILE A 19 -20.19 -33.18 34.91
N GLY A 20 -20.02 -32.78 36.17
CA GLY A 20 -20.77 -33.31 37.30
C GLY A 20 -22.20 -32.76 37.33
N GLN A 21 -23.11 -33.64 37.53
CA GLN A 21 -24.50 -33.38 37.90
C GLN A 21 -24.57 -32.65 39.24
N ALA A 22 -25.28 -31.55 39.32
CA ALA A 22 -25.82 -31.02 40.58
C ALA A 22 -27.33 -30.84 40.44
N LYS A 23 -27.98 -31.38 41.45
CA LYS A 23 -29.40 -31.61 41.64
C LYS A 23 -30.23 -30.32 41.73
N GLY A 24 -31.46 -30.40 41.27
CA GLY A 24 -32.51 -29.40 41.42
C GLY A 24 -32.92 -29.15 42.84
N VAL A 25 -33.32 -27.91 43.11
CA VAL A 25 -34.23 -27.53 44.20
C VAL A 25 -35.27 -26.61 43.61
N GLN A 26 -36.52 -27.08 43.75
CA GLN A 26 -37.76 -26.33 43.52
C GLN A 26 -37.93 -25.34 44.67
N GLY A 27 -38.39 -24.12 44.39
CA GLY A 27 -38.82 -23.16 45.37
C GLY A 27 -39.43 -21.95 44.67
N GLY A 28 -40.73 -21.89 44.70
CA GLY A 28 -41.60 -20.97 44.01
C GLY A 28 -41.81 -19.62 44.73
N THR A 29 -42.55 -18.81 44.00
CA THR A 29 -43.34 -17.62 44.40
C THR A 29 -42.61 -16.37 44.86
N GLN A 30 -42.70 -15.27 44.13
CA GLN A 30 -43.70 -14.20 44.28
C GLN A 30 -43.42 -13.04 43.31
N MET A 31 -44.51 -12.61 42.66
CA MET A 31 -44.62 -11.32 41.95
C MET A 31 -44.42 -10.16 42.92
N GLY A 32 -43.69 -9.16 42.52
CA GLY A 32 -43.59 -7.87 43.17
C GLY A 32 -43.44 -6.78 42.13
N ASN A 33 -44.57 -6.15 41.77
CA ASN A 33 -44.64 -4.90 41.03
C ASN A 33 -43.93 -3.78 41.82
N PHE A 34 -43.04 -3.05 41.20
CA PHE A 34 -42.73 -1.68 41.57
C PHE A 34 -42.51 -0.81 40.33
N THR A 35 -43.57 -0.06 40.03
CA THR A 35 -43.59 1.16 39.24
C THR A 35 -42.93 2.28 40.01
N HIS A 36 -41.95 2.98 39.43
CA HIS A 36 -41.76 4.42 39.62
C HIS A 36 -40.76 4.97 38.59
N PHE A 37 -41.29 5.67 37.60
CA PHE A 37 -40.57 6.68 36.81
C PHE A 37 -40.86 8.07 37.37
N PRO A 38 -39.92 9.00 37.44
CA PRO A 38 -40.21 10.42 37.46
C PRO A 38 -40.11 11.00 36.04
N LYS A 39 -41.23 11.54 35.60
CA LYS A 39 -41.37 12.42 34.44
C LYS A 39 -40.79 13.80 34.77
N HIS A 40 -39.93 14.34 33.91
CA HIS A 40 -39.93 15.78 33.57
C HIS A 40 -39.05 15.96 32.32
N ALA A 41 -39.68 16.06 31.18
CA ALA A 41 -39.15 16.72 30.00
C ALA A 41 -40.22 17.62 29.44
N ARG A 42 -39.98 18.90 29.40
CA ARG A 42 -40.83 19.89 28.75
C ARG A 42 -40.60 19.88 27.26
N PHE A 43 -41.62 19.54 26.54
CA PHE A 43 -41.80 19.80 25.11
C PHE A 43 -42.03 21.30 24.87
N LEU A 44 -41.37 21.85 23.85
CA LEU A 44 -41.86 23.01 23.13
C LEU A 44 -42.10 22.59 21.67
N HIS A 45 -43.38 22.46 21.36
CA HIS A 45 -43.94 22.38 20.02
C HIS A 45 -43.89 23.76 19.35
N GLY A 46 -43.52 23.81 18.10
CA GLY A 46 -43.80 24.91 17.19
C GLY A 46 -44.24 24.32 15.85
N SER A 47 -45.49 24.44 15.59
CA SER A 47 -46.31 23.88 14.53
C SER A 47 -46.04 24.48 13.16
N SER A 48 -46.15 23.64 12.17
CA SER A 48 -46.42 23.92 10.76
C SER A 48 -47.80 24.57 10.55
N SER A 49 -47.90 25.50 9.62
CA SER A 49 -49.15 25.74 8.90
C SER A 49 -48.85 26.27 7.50
N LEU A 50 -49.34 25.53 6.53
CA LEU A 50 -49.69 25.92 5.18
C LEU A 50 -50.60 27.16 5.18
N TRP A 51 -50.41 28.04 4.21
CA TRP A 51 -51.51 28.77 3.56
C TRP A 51 -51.15 29.11 2.12
N ASP A 52 -52.08 28.76 1.27
CA ASP A 52 -52.24 29.04 -0.14
C ASP A 52 -52.81 30.43 -0.38
N ASP A 53 -52.42 30.97 -1.53
CA ASP A 53 -53.20 31.72 -2.53
C ASP A 53 -53.76 33.11 -2.26
N LYS A 54 -53.47 33.92 -3.28
CA LYS A 54 -54.27 34.94 -3.98
C LYS A 54 -54.05 36.43 -3.71
N ASP A 55 -53.62 36.98 -4.81
CA ASP A 55 -54.13 38.17 -5.53
C ASP A 55 -53.98 39.58 -4.96
N LYS A 56 -53.40 40.35 -5.86
CA LYS A 56 -53.76 41.70 -6.34
C LYS A 56 -53.08 42.95 -5.77
N ASP A 57 -52.38 43.50 -6.69
CA ASP A 57 -52.46 44.86 -7.23
C ASP A 57 -51.91 46.07 -6.47
N LYS A 58 -51.11 46.76 -7.28
CA LYS A 58 -50.93 48.25 -7.41
C LYS A 58 -49.91 48.89 -6.47
N SER A 59 -48.99 49.42 -7.09
CA SER A 59 -48.68 50.64 -7.76
C SER A 59 -47.48 51.38 -7.17
N SER A 60 -46.60 51.75 -8.09
CA SER A 60 -45.93 53.07 -8.24
C SER A 60 -45.03 53.53 -7.08
N ASP A 61 -43.85 53.95 -7.25
CA ASP A 61 -43.18 54.86 -8.16
C ASP A 61 -41.68 54.70 -7.95
N GLU A 62 -40.98 54.59 -9.05
CA GLU A 62 -39.99 55.52 -9.60
C GLU A 62 -39.01 56.20 -8.63
N CYS A 63 -37.73 55.84 -8.78
CA CYS A 63 -36.73 56.79 -9.27
C CYS A 63 -35.33 56.18 -9.30
N GLU A 64 -34.87 55.86 -10.48
CA GLU A 64 -33.48 56.11 -10.86
C GLU A 64 -33.26 57.61 -10.98
N PRO A 65 -32.05 58.16 -11.02
CA PRO A 65 -31.07 57.82 -12.08
C PRO A 65 -29.59 57.91 -11.66
N GLU A 66 -28.77 57.26 -12.43
CA GLU A 66 -27.43 57.74 -12.89
C GLU A 66 -27.56 59.09 -13.60
N PRO A 67 -26.50 59.78 -14.06
CA PRO A 67 -25.10 59.45 -14.28
C PRO A 67 -24.10 60.62 -14.23
N LYS A 68 -22.79 60.33 -14.54
CA LYS A 68 -21.78 61.19 -15.28
C LYS A 68 -21.39 62.52 -14.65
N ASP A 69 -20.13 62.89 -14.69
CA ASP A 69 -19.19 63.24 -15.74
C ASP A 69 -17.84 63.65 -15.07
N VAL A 70 -16.71 63.13 -15.59
CA VAL A 70 -15.78 63.78 -16.49
C VAL A 70 -15.29 65.19 -16.04
N CYS A 71 -13.99 65.30 -15.82
CA CYS A 71 -13.03 66.27 -16.35
C CYS A 71 -11.70 66.10 -15.62
N LYS A 72 -10.63 65.68 -16.25
CA LYS A 72 -9.63 66.34 -17.11
C LYS A 72 -8.80 67.44 -16.41
N THR A 73 -7.52 67.17 -16.58
CA THR A 73 -6.38 68.13 -16.74
C THR A 73 -5.99 68.88 -15.47
N ASP A 74 -4.75 69.10 -15.16
CA ASP A 74 -3.59 69.36 -15.97
C ASP A 74 -2.30 69.08 -15.20
N ALA A 75 -1.30 68.92 -15.98
CA ALA A 75 0.10 68.77 -15.71
C ALA A 75 0.73 70.02 -15.04
N GLU A 76 1.95 69.77 -14.63
CA GLU A 76 3.06 70.73 -14.35
C GLU A 76 3.22 71.23 -12.91
N LEU A 77 4.28 70.77 -12.32
CA LEU A 77 5.48 71.55 -12.11
C LEU A 77 6.44 70.99 -11.05
N VAL A 78 7.58 70.61 -11.56
CA VAL A 78 8.91 70.99 -11.15
C VAL A 78 9.55 70.35 -9.93
N LYS A 79 10.54 69.55 -10.28
CA LYS A 79 11.85 69.33 -9.67
C LYS A 79 12.12 70.06 -8.35
N ASN A 80 12.49 69.27 -7.34
CA ASN A 80 13.76 69.54 -6.65
C ASN A 80 14.32 68.20 -6.08
N LYS A 81 15.56 67.97 -6.38
CA LYS A 81 16.51 67.09 -5.74
C LYS A 81 16.70 67.57 -4.30
N ASP A 82 16.83 66.61 -3.41
CA ASP A 82 18.07 66.42 -2.61
C ASP A 82 17.77 65.42 -1.49
N GLU A 83 18.63 64.46 -1.46
CA GLU A 83 19.15 63.67 -0.34
C GLU A 83 18.34 63.63 0.95
N CYS A 84 17.85 62.41 1.24
CA CYS A 84 17.87 61.82 2.60
C CYS A 84 17.81 60.32 2.58
N GLU A 85 18.86 59.73 3.01
CA GLU A 85 19.07 58.51 3.78
C GLU A 85 18.08 57.37 3.68
N VAL A 86 18.64 56.26 3.25
CA VAL A 86 18.22 54.88 3.42
C VAL A 86 17.77 54.65 4.86
N LYS A 87 16.49 54.33 5.04
CA LYS A 87 15.96 53.53 6.14
C LYS A 87 15.01 52.52 5.59
N GLU A 88 15.45 51.29 5.76
CA GLU A 88 14.72 50.03 5.93
C GLU A 88 13.25 50.04 5.47
N LYS A 89 13.02 49.50 4.29
CA LYS A 89 11.73 48.96 3.91
C LYS A 89 11.67 47.58 4.50
N ASP A 90 10.87 47.44 5.54
CA ASP A 90 10.34 46.15 5.97
C ASP A 90 9.54 45.54 4.81
N GLU A 91 10.07 44.49 4.28
CA GLU A 91 9.43 43.64 3.30
C GLU A 91 8.31 42.85 4.01
N CYS A 92 7.08 43.27 3.81
CA CYS A 92 5.95 42.35 3.90
C CYS A 92 5.93 41.54 2.60
N GLU A 93 6.72 40.48 2.53
CA GLU A 93 6.52 39.44 1.54
C GLU A 93 5.36 38.55 2.01
N GLU A 94 4.31 38.54 1.20
CA GLU A 94 3.26 37.55 1.25
C GLU A 94 3.89 36.17 1.19
N GLU A 95 3.84 35.41 2.27
CA GLU A 95 4.16 34.00 2.30
C GLU A 95 3.16 33.25 1.43
N LYS A 96 3.50 33.08 0.15
CA LYS A 96 2.90 32.03 -0.66
C LYS A 96 3.44 30.71 -0.14
N SER A 97 2.57 29.91 0.42
CA SER A 97 2.80 28.53 0.82
C SER A 97 3.23 27.68 -0.38
N GLY A 98 4.50 27.69 -0.69
CA GLY A 98 5.16 26.79 -1.62
C GLY A 98 6.27 26.08 -0.86
N SER A 99 6.11 24.81 -0.58
CA SER A 99 7.03 23.96 0.17
C SER A 99 8.33 23.68 -0.60
N GLY A 100 9.21 24.61 -0.67
CA GLY A 100 10.54 24.44 -1.25
C GLY A 100 11.52 25.41 -0.59
N GLY A 101 11.91 25.17 0.67
CA GLY A 101 12.75 26.07 1.44
C GLY A 101 14.25 25.78 1.30
N LYS A 102 15.04 26.84 1.08
CA LYS A 102 16.51 26.86 1.25
C LYS A 102 16.91 26.33 2.62
N VAL A 103 18.10 25.77 2.71
CA VAL A 103 18.73 25.27 3.95
C VAL A 103 18.56 26.29 5.08
N LEU A 104 17.66 25.98 6.02
CA LEU A 104 17.48 26.77 7.24
C LEU A 104 18.61 26.40 8.22
N GLU A 105 19.27 27.40 8.77
CA GLU A 105 20.27 27.20 9.81
C GLU A 105 19.59 26.77 11.11
N SER A 106 20.14 25.74 11.79
CA SER A 106 19.61 25.24 13.04
C SER A 106 19.64 26.31 14.14
N LYS A 107 18.55 26.44 14.90
CA LYS A 107 18.49 27.33 16.08
C LYS A 107 19.49 26.93 17.18
N GLY A 108 20.01 25.70 17.14
CA GLY A 108 21.13 25.25 17.97
C GLY A 108 20.87 25.17 19.49
N ARG A 109 19.60 25.14 19.93
CA ARG A 109 19.26 24.98 21.34
C ARG A 109 19.81 23.65 21.84
N LYS A 110 20.49 23.68 23.00
CA LYS A 110 21.12 22.48 23.58
C LYS A 110 20.25 21.93 24.70
N GLY A 111 19.96 20.64 24.63
CA GLY A 111 19.34 19.87 25.70
C GLY A 111 20.21 18.71 26.12
N VAL A 112 19.79 18.01 27.16
CA VAL A 112 20.45 16.79 27.65
C VAL A 112 19.41 15.69 27.87
N ILE A 113 19.78 14.45 27.60
CA ILE A 113 18.92 13.28 27.85
C ILE A 113 18.69 13.15 29.35
N HIS A 114 17.43 13.27 29.76
CA HIS A 114 17.00 13.12 31.15
C HIS A 114 16.68 11.67 31.50
N ALA A 115 15.93 10.97 30.63
CA ALA A 115 15.57 9.55 30.80
C ALA A 115 15.43 8.88 29.43
N VAL A 116 15.73 7.56 29.38
CA VAL A 116 15.53 6.69 28.22
C VAL A 116 14.56 5.59 28.62
N ILE A 117 13.43 5.49 27.93
CA ILE A 117 12.34 4.55 28.23
C ILE A 117 12.02 3.77 26.93
N GLY A 118 12.92 2.84 26.54
CA GLY A 118 12.83 2.20 25.23
C GLY A 118 12.92 3.25 24.10
N PRO A 119 12.02 3.26 23.13
CA PRO A 119 12.03 4.24 22.02
C PRO A 119 11.53 5.64 22.43
N VAL A 120 11.11 5.85 23.67
CA VAL A 120 10.70 7.16 24.20
C VAL A 120 11.82 7.74 25.03
N ILE A 121 12.19 8.98 24.76
CA ILE A 121 13.30 9.69 25.39
C ILE A 121 12.79 11.00 25.96
N ASP A 122 13.07 11.23 27.24
CA ASP A 122 12.80 12.53 27.88
C ASP A 122 14.07 13.38 27.83
N VAL A 123 13.98 14.58 27.24
CA VAL A 123 15.09 15.53 27.09
C VAL A 123 14.80 16.78 27.90
N TYR A 124 15.79 17.22 28.67
CA TYR A 124 15.74 18.44 29.47
C TYR A 124 16.46 19.57 28.75
N PHE A 125 15.84 20.76 28.68
CA PHE A 125 16.41 21.99 28.16
C PHE A 125 16.60 23.02 29.28
N GLU A 126 17.70 23.72 29.28
CA GLU A 126 17.96 24.77 30.28
C GLU A 126 17.22 26.06 29.98
N GLU A 127 17.05 26.34 28.70
CA GLU A 127 16.39 27.54 28.17
C GLU A 127 14.96 27.23 27.73
N GLU A 128 14.56 27.77 26.59
CA GLU A 128 13.26 27.50 25.97
C GLU A 128 13.17 26.06 25.45
N VAL A 129 12.03 25.44 25.66
CA VAL A 129 11.74 24.11 25.11
C VAL A 129 11.44 24.19 23.60
N PRO A 130 11.88 23.21 22.80
CA PRO A 130 11.55 23.12 21.38
C PRO A 130 10.05 22.93 21.16
N GLU A 131 9.57 23.37 20.02
CA GLU A 131 8.18 23.17 19.60
C GLU A 131 7.86 21.69 19.39
N VAL A 132 6.57 21.35 19.50
CA VAL A 132 6.09 19.99 19.20
C VAL A 132 6.33 19.67 17.72
N LEU A 133 6.69 18.42 17.41
CA LEU A 133 7.11 17.90 16.12
C LEU A 133 8.52 18.29 15.67
N ASN A 134 9.24 19.17 16.38
CA ASN A 134 10.62 19.48 16.05
C ASN A 134 11.52 18.24 16.11
N ALA A 135 12.49 18.19 15.20
CA ALA A 135 13.52 17.18 15.16
C ALA A 135 14.70 17.56 16.04
N LEU A 136 15.11 16.65 16.90
CA LEU A 136 16.28 16.79 17.75
C LEU A 136 17.36 15.82 17.30
N LYS A 137 18.61 16.27 17.19
CA LYS A 137 19.76 15.39 16.88
C LYS A 137 20.54 15.07 18.14
N VAL A 138 20.76 13.79 18.37
CA VAL A 138 21.57 13.32 19.50
C VAL A 138 23.03 13.37 19.11
N GLN A 139 23.87 13.99 19.95
CA GLN A 139 25.32 14.00 19.76
C GLN A 139 25.94 12.76 20.39
N ASP A 140 27.05 12.29 19.82
CA ASP A 140 27.79 11.12 20.31
C ASP A 140 26.89 9.86 20.46
N ALA A 141 25.87 9.74 19.62
CA ALA A 141 25.04 8.54 19.57
C ALA A 141 25.83 7.34 19.02
N PRO A 142 25.50 6.11 19.44
CA PRO A 142 26.11 4.90 18.88
C PRO A 142 25.77 4.71 17.38
N ILE A 143 24.67 5.28 16.95
CA ILE A 143 24.17 5.27 15.57
C ILE A 143 24.33 6.67 14.99
N ASP A 144 24.89 6.75 13.80
CA ASP A 144 25.04 8.00 13.09
C ASP A 144 23.66 8.63 12.80
N ASN A 145 23.57 9.95 13.00
CA ASN A 145 22.37 10.76 12.70
C ASN A 145 21.08 10.31 13.43
N LEU A 146 21.16 9.89 14.71
CA LEU A 146 19.97 9.57 15.48
C LEU A 146 19.09 10.82 15.69
N VAL A 147 17.88 10.76 15.14
CA VAL A 147 16.87 11.82 15.22
C VAL A 147 15.77 11.42 16.20
N LEU A 148 15.37 12.36 17.06
CA LEU A 148 14.23 12.25 17.96
C LEU A 148 13.18 13.29 17.55
N GLU A 149 11.92 12.93 17.52
CA GLU A 149 10.80 13.86 17.29
C GLU A 149 10.15 14.25 18.62
N VAL A 150 10.01 15.54 18.86
CA VAL A 150 9.31 16.06 20.04
C VAL A 150 7.83 15.74 19.94
N PHE A 151 7.31 14.99 20.89
CA PHE A 151 5.91 14.55 20.88
C PHE A 151 5.01 15.40 21.78
N HIS A 152 5.45 15.70 22.99
CA HIS A 152 4.76 16.65 23.88
C HIS A 152 5.64 17.16 25.02
N HIS A 153 5.23 18.24 25.65
CA HIS A 153 5.91 18.85 26.78
C HIS A 153 5.38 18.25 28.09
N LEU A 154 6.29 17.81 28.97
CA LEU A 154 5.95 17.28 30.30
C LEU A 154 5.89 18.37 31.38
N GLY A 155 6.36 19.57 31.07
CA GLY A 155 6.61 20.63 32.06
C GLY A 155 8.02 20.57 32.64
N ASN A 156 8.39 21.54 33.49
CA ASN A 156 9.72 21.65 34.08
C ASN A 156 10.87 21.58 33.06
N ASN A 157 10.67 22.18 31.89
CA ASN A 157 11.62 22.20 30.78
C ASN A 157 11.99 20.81 30.24
N ILE A 158 11.12 19.81 30.45
CA ILE A 158 11.31 18.46 29.93
C ILE A 158 10.34 18.23 28.75
N VAL A 159 10.88 17.77 27.64
CA VAL A 159 10.12 17.34 26.48
C VAL A 159 10.22 15.83 26.31
N ARG A 160 9.13 15.21 25.93
CA ARG A 160 9.07 13.80 25.61
C ARG A 160 9.15 13.60 24.12
N CYS A 161 10.12 12.79 23.70
CA CYS A 161 10.46 12.57 22.31
C CYS A 161 10.32 11.08 21.97
N VAL A 162 10.09 10.80 20.69
CA VAL A 162 10.09 9.46 20.12
C VAL A 162 11.28 9.33 19.18
N ALA A 163 12.05 8.25 19.34
CA ALA A 163 13.22 7.99 18.52
C ALA A 163 12.83 7.40 17.16
N MET A 164 13.53 7.84 16.11
CA MET A 164 13.37 7.35 14.75
C MET A 164 14.29 6.19 14.41
N ASP A 165 15.22 5.85 15.32
CA ASP A 165 16.10 4.70 15.19
C ASP A 165 16.34 4.06 16.58
N SER A 166 17.18 3.01 16.64
CA SER A 166 17.48 2.31 17.90
C SER A 166 18.07 3.24 18.96
N THR A 167 17.57 3.07 20.18
CA THR A 167 18.00 3.83 21.35
C THR A 167 19.05 3.09 22.20
N GLU A 168 19.54 1.94 21.70
CA GLU A 168 20.51 1.14 22.42
C GLU A 168 21.85 1.87 22.57
N GLY A 169 22.38 1.88 23.77
CA GLY A 169 23.65 2.55 24.09
C GLY A 169 23.54 4.03 24.45
N LEU A 170 22.36 4.64 24.39
CA LEU A 170 22.14 6.01 24.85
C LEU A 170 22.32 6.12 26.38
N ARG A 171 22.86 7.25 26.80
CA ARG A 171 23.15 7.52 28.21
C ARG A 171 22.46 8.79 28.69
N ARG A 172 22.06 8.75 29.95
CA ARG A 172 21.56 9.97 30.61
C ARG A 172 22.66 11.04 30.68
N GLY A 173 22.30 12.28 30.42
CA GLY A 173 23.24 13.40 30.35
C GLY A 173 23.93 13.60 29.00
N GLN A 174 23.61 12.80 27.99
CA GLN A 174 24.13 12.95 26.64
C GLN A 174 23.52 14.19 25.97
N PRO A 175 24.31 15.00 25.25
CA PRO A 175 23.84 16.24 24.64
C PRO A 175 22.96 15.98 23.43
N VAL A 176 21.93 16.82 23.30
CA VAL A 176 20.98 16.82 22.20
C VAL A 176 20.86 18.24 21.65
N ILE A 177 20.78 18.39 20.34
CA ILE A 177 20.63 19.67 19.66
C ILE A 177 19.28 19.74 18.98
N ASP A 178 18.53 20.82 19.25
CA ASP A 178 17.31 21.16 18.49
C ASP A 178 17.68 21.69 17.11
N THR A 179 17.10 21.11 16.06
CA THR A 179 17.27 21.59 14.69
C THR A 179 16.46 22.86 14.39
N GLY A 180 15.43 23.15 15.23
CA GLY A 180 14.52 24.29 15.07
C GLY A 180 13.42 24.10 14.03
N TYR A 181 13.30 22.90 13.47
CA TYR A 181 12.26 22.52 12.49
C TYR A 181 11.86 21.05 12.63
N PRO A 182 10.69 20.65 12.10
CA PRO A 182 10.28 19.25 12.01
C PRO A 182 11.22 18.42 11.13
N ILE A 183 11.05 17.10 11.16
CA ILE A 183 11.77 16.18 10.26
C ILE A 183 11.53 16.61 8.81
N ARG A 184 12.62 16.81 8.07
CA ARG A 184 12.59 17.17 6.66
C ARG A 184 13.34 16.14 5.82
N VAL A 185 12.83 15.88 4.63
CA VAL A 185 13.40 14.89 3.71
C VAL A 185 13.75 15.53 2.38
N ALA A 186 14.78 15.01 1.73
CA ALA A 186 15.15 15.42 0.39
C ALA A 186 14.03 15.05 -0.60
N VAL A 187 13.68 15.97 -1.49
CA VAL A 187 12.65 15.77 -2.50
C VAL A 187 13.15 16.15 -3.89
N GLY A 188 12.44 15.77 -4.93
CA GLY A 188 12.77 16.06 -6.31
C GLY A 188 13.43 14.88 -7.03
N LYS A 189 13.96 15.13 -8.23
CA LYS A 189 14.48 14.09 -9.11
C LYS A 189 15.72 13.35 -8.56
N ALA A 190 16.43 13.97 -7.63
CA ALA A 190 17.62 13.40 -7.00
C ALA A 190 17.34 12.14 -6.16
N VAL A 191 16.07 11.95 -5.74
CA VAL A 191 15.68 10.76 -4.95
C VAL A 191 15.17 9.60 -5.80
N LEU A 192 14.99 9.79 -7.12
CA LEU A 192 14.52 8.74 -8.01
C LEU A 192 15.53 7.58 -8.11
N GLY A 193 15.03 6.36 -8.05
CA GLY A 193 15.86 5.14 -8.07
C GLY A 193 16.64 4.87 -6.80
N ARG A 194 16.38 5.62 -5.70
CA ARG A 194 17.06 5.48 -4.41
C ARG A 194 16.16 4.82 -3.38
N ILE A 195 16.80 4.24 -2.35
CA ILE A 195 16.13 3.69 -1.17
C ILE A 195 16.43 4.59 0.01
N LEU A 196 15.37 5.09 0.67
CA LEU A 196 15.44 6.03 1.78
C LEU A 196 14.90 5.41 3.06
N ASN A 197 15.42 5.87 4.21
CA ASN A 197 14.84 5.62 5.52
C ASN A 197 13.78 6.67 5.89
N VAL A 198 13.25 6.61 7.11
CA VAL A 198 12.23 7.53 7.62
C VAL A 198 12.70 8.99 7.68
N VAL A 199 13.98 9.23 7.88
CA VAL A 199 14.57 10.58 7.99
C VAL A 199 15.01 11.12 6.63
N GLY A 200 14.94 10.27 5.57
CA GLY A 200 15.36 10.63 4.23
C GLY A 200 16.85 10.35 3.93
N ASP A 201 17.54 9.63 4.82
CA ASP A 201 18.90 9.19 4.54
C ASP A 201 18.87 7.96 3.60
N PRO A 202 19.80 7.88 2.63
CA PRO A 202 19.88 6.74 1.73
C PRO A 202 20.44 5.50 2.44
N ILE A 203 19.81 4.34 2.19
CA ILE A 203 20.21 3.03 2.74
C ILE A 203 20.66 2.06 1.64
N ASP A 204 20.93 2.56 0.44
CA ASP A 204 21.28 1.79 -0.76
C ASP A 204 22.78 1.74 -1.06
N ASP A 205 23.64 2.18 -0.13
CA ASP A 205 25.10 2.26 -0.27
C ASP A 205 25.60 3.05 -1.50
N ARG A 206 24.74 3.87 -2.13
CA ARG A 206 25.06 4.68 -3.31
C ARG A 206 25.53 6.10 -2.99
N GLY A 207 25.84 6.39 -1.73
CA GLY A 207 26.30 7.69 -1.25
C GLY A 207 25.17 8.67 -0.96
N GLU A 208 25.54 9.84 -0.44
CA GLU A 208 24.59 10.89 -0.02
C GLU A 208 23.79 11.48 -1.18
N ILE A 209 22.54 11.84 -0.90
CA ILE A 209 21.65 12.48 -1.86
C ILE A 209 21.88 13.99 -1.80
N LYS A 210 22.31 14.56 -2.93
CA LYS A 210 22.44 15.99 -3.10
C LYS A 210 21.18 16.53 -3.74
N SER A 211 20.27 17.05 -2.92
CA SER A 211 19.07 17.72 -3.39
C SER A 211 19.10 19.20 -3.00
N ASP A 212 18.60 20.04 -3.89
CA ASP A 212 18.45 21.49 -3.63
C ASP A 212 17.16 21.77 -2.83
N TYR A 213 16.25 20.81 -2.76
CA TYR A 213 14.93 20.97 -2.16
C TYR A 213 14.71 19.98 -1.03
N TYR A 214 14.16 20.49 0.08
CA TYR A 214 13.77 19.70 1.24
C TYR A 214 12.35 20.07 1.64
N SER A 215 11.53 19.08 2.01
CA SER A 215 10.16 19.29 2.49
C SER A 215 9.96 18.64 3.86
N PHE A 216 9.07 19.20 4.67
CA PHE A 216 8.72 18.65 5.96
C PHE A 216 7.78 17.45 5.80
N ILE A 217 7.91 16.46 6.69
CA ILE A 217 7.01 15.29 6.67
C ILE A 217 5.61 15.60 7.22
N HIS A 218 5.49 16.64 8.03
CA HIS A 218 4.24 17.11 8.63
C HIS A 218 3.67 18.26 7.82
N ASN A 219 3.08 17.95 6.67
CA ASN A 219 2.34 18.90 5.85
C ASN A 219 0.85 18.80 6.13
N GLU A 220 0.13 19.88 5.93
CA GLU A 220 -1.32 19.92 5.94
C GLU A 220 -1.91 19.39 4.62
N ALA A 221 -3.17 18.96 4.65
CA ALA A 221 -3.88 18.56 3.45
C ALA A 221 -4.12 19.79 2.54
N PRO A 222 -4.17 19.62 1.20
CA PRO A 222 -4.49 20.71 0.29
C PRO A 222 -5.83 21.37 0.60
N GLU A 223 -5.93 22.68 0.35
CA GLU A 223 -7.18 23.41 0.54
C GLU A 223 -8.27 22.91 -0.42
N LEU A 224 -9.53 22.98 0.03
CA LEU A 224 -10.69 22.58 -0.79
C LEU A 224 -10.78 23.32 -2.14
N THR A 225 -10.23 24.53 -2.20
CA THR A 225 -10.19 25.36 -3.41
C THR A 225 -9.27 24.81 -4.48
N ASP A 226 -8.24 24.04 -4.10
CA ASP A 226 -7.23 23.51 -4.99
C ASP A 226 -7.54 22.10 -5.49
N LEU A 227 -8.56 21.47 -4.92
CA LEU A 227 -8.96 20.13 -5.31
C LEU A 227 -9.59 20.08 -6.71
N SER A 228 -9.28 19.02 -7.45
CA SER A 228 -9.97 18.70 -8.71
C SER A 228 -11.29 17.98 -8.40
N VAL A 229 -12.39 18.48 -8.95
CA VAL A 229 -13.73 17.92 -8.73
C VAL A 229 -14.10 16.84 -9.74
N LYS A 230 -13.38 16.74 -10.88
CA LYS A 230 -13.71 15.79 -11.93
C LYS A 230 -13.15 14.40 -11.62
N PRO A 231 -14.01 13.38 -11.46
CA PRO A 231 -13.53 12.01 -11.36
C PRO A 231 -13.01 11.56 -12.73
N GLU A 232 -11.74 11.20 -12.82
CA GLU A 232 -11.10 10.62 -14.00
C GLU A 232 -10.69 9.18 -13.70
N ILE A 233 -10.80 8.30 -14.71
CA ILE A 233 -10.39 6.90 -14.59
C ILE A 233 -8.88 6.82 -14.76
N LEU A 234 -8.21 6.11 -13.86
CA LEU A 234 -6.83 5.70 -14.03
C LEU A 234 -6.80 4.35 -14.73
N VAL A 235 -6.43 4.35 -16.02
CA VAL A 235 -6.32 3.13 -16.81
C VAL A 235 -5.09 2.35 -16.37
N THR A 236 -5.30 1.13 -15.85
CA THR A 236 -4.22 0.26 -15.36
C THR A 236 -3.68 -0.69 -16.42
N GLY A 237 -4.44 -0.96 -17.48
CA GLY A 237 -4.12 -1.96 -18.49
C GLY A 237 -4.34 -3.40 -18.04
N ILE A 238 -4.98 -3.60 -16.88
CA ILE A 238 -5.30 -4.91 -16.29
C ILE A 238 -6.81 -5.13 -16.43
N LYS A 239 -7.20 -6.14 -17.23
CA LYS A 239 -8.61 -6.38 -17.61
C LYS A 239 -9.58 -6.43 -16.44
N VAL A 240 -9.23 -7.20 -15.39
CA VAL A 240 -10.14 -7.41 -14.24
C VAL A 240 -10.35 -6.12 -13.44
N ILE A 241 -9.32 -5.31 -13.31
CA ILE A 241 -9.38 -4.03 -12.59
C ILE A 241 -10.16 -3.02 -13.43
N ASP A 242 -9.72 -2.78 -14.65
CA ASP A 242 -10.30 -1.76 -15.51
C ASP A 242 -11.77 -2.03 -15.85
N LEU A 243 -12.19 -3.31 -15.94
CA LEU A 243 -13.58 -3.67 -16.24
C LEU A 243 -14.50 -3.58 -15.01
N LEU A 244 -14.09 -4.17 -13.88
CA LEU A 244 -15.01 -4.47 -12.75
C LEU A 244 -14.79 -3.57 -11.53
N ALA A 245 -13.57 -3.08 -11.33
CA ALA A 245 -13.22 -2.21 -10.22
C ALA A 245 -12.25 -1.10 -10.69
N PRO A 246 -12.67 -0.23 -11.64
CA PRO A 246 -11.81 0.81 -12.20
C PRO A 246 -11.30 1.75 -11.10
N TYR A 247 -10.03 2.15 -11.21
CA TYR A 247 -9.40 3.05 -10.27
C TYR A 247 -9.68 4.51 -10.60
N VAL A 248 -9.82 5.31 -9.55
CA VAL A 248 -9.99 6.77 -9.64
C VAL A 248 -8.62 7.41 -9.63
N LYS A 249 -8.36 8.34 -10.53
CA LYS A 249 -7.18 9.19 -10.49
C LYS A 249 -7.27 10.11 -9.28
N GLY A 250 -6.25 10.08 -8.42
CA GLY A 250 -6.29 10.77 -7.11
C GLY A 250 -7.13 10.08 -6.04
N GLY A 251 -7.57 8.84 -6.31
CA GLY A 251 -8.33 8.02 -5.37
C GLY A 251 -7.45 7.16 -4.47
N LYS A 252 -8.12 6.56 -3.49
CA LYS A 252 -7.53 5.68 -2.49
C LYS A 252 -8.03 4.26 -2.73
N ILE A 253 -7.14 3.35 -3.10
CA ILE A 253 -7.46 1.96 -3.44
C ILE A 253 -6.93 1.05 -2.34
N GLY A 254 -7.79 0.21 -1.78
CA GLY A 254 -7.41 -0.84 -0.84
C GLY A 254 -7.14 -2.16 -1.56
N LEU A 255 -5.96 -2.73 -1.36
CA LEU A 255 -5.58 -4.03 -1.90
C LEU A 255 -5.62 -5.07 -0.77
N PHE A 256 -6.60 -5.97 -0.83
CA PHE A 256 -6.81 -7.01 0.16
C PHE A 256 -6.33 -8.35 -0.37
N GLY A 257 -5.72 -9.17 0.48
CA GLY A 257 -5.34 -10.52 0.09
C GLY A 257 -4.40 -11.16 1.09
N GLY A 258 -4.48 -12.46 1.20
CA GLY A 258 -3.58 -13.28 2.01
C GLY A 258 -2.15 -13.33 1.47
N ALA A 259 -1.29 -14.09 2.14
CA ALA A 259 0.06 -14.33 1.65
C ALA A 259 0.05 -15.25 0.42
N GLY A 260 0.92 -14.98 -0.56
CA GLY A 260 1.13 -15.84 -1.73
C GLY A 260 0.07 -15.75 -2.82
N VAL A 261 -0.80 -14.74 -2.81
CA VAL A 261 -1.82 -14.52 -3.86
C VAL A 261 -1.37 -13.59 -4.98
N GLY A 262 -0.11 -13.11 -4.94
CA GLY A 262 0.48 -12.27 -5.98
C GLY A 262 0.31 -10.76 -5.77
N LYS A 263 0.15 -10.26 -4.53
CA LYS A 263 0.08 -8.81 -4.24
C LYS A 263 1.26 -8.04 -4.81
N THR A 264 2.47 -8.46 -4.47
CA THR A 264 3.72 -7.81 -4.89
C THR A 264 3.85 -7.75 -6.41
N VAL A 265 3.53 -8.85 -7.10
CA VAL A 265 3.57 -8.93 -8.57
C VAL A 265 2.55 -7.97 -9.21
N LEU A 266 1.35 -7.86 -8.62
CA LEU A 266 0.34 -6.91 -9.06
C LEU A 266 0.79 -5.45 -8.87
N ILE A 267 1.40 -5.13 -7.73
CA ILE A 267 1.97 -3.81 -7.44
C ILE A 267 3.07 -3.45 -8.46
N MET A 268 3.99 -4.36 -8.70
CA MET A 268 5.07 -4.15 -9.67
C MET A 268 4.54 -3.95 -11.10
N GLU A 269 3.51 -4.70 -11.50
CA GLU A 269 2.88 -4.53 -12.82
C GLU A 269 2.18 -3.17 -12.93
N LEU A 270 1.50 -2.70 -11.88
CA LEU A 270 0.90 -1.37 -11.84
C LEU A 270 1.96 -0.27 -11.97
N ILE A 271 3.08 -0.37 -11.23
CA ILE A 271 4.20 0.57 -11.33
C ILE A 271 4.73 0.61 -12.77
N ASN A 272 4.99 -0.56 -13.35
CA ASN A 272 5.53 -0.68 -14.69
C ASN A 272 4.56 -0.11 -15.75
N ASN A 273 3.27 -0.41 -15.64
CA ASN A 273 2.26 0.04 -16.58
C ASN A 273 2.08 1.57 -16.54
N ILE A 274 2.04 2.16 -15.33
CA ILE A 274 1.89 3.61 -15.18
C ILE A 274 3.16 4.34 -15.62
N ALA A 275 4.34 3.82 -15.29
CA ALA A 275 5.60 4.40 -15.77
C ALA A 275 5.69 4.43 -17.31
N LYS A 276 5.11 3.44 -18.00
CA LYS A 276 5.09 3.33 -19.47
C LYS A 276 3.95 4.12 -20.13
N SER A 277 2.73 4.03 -19.58
CA SER A 277 1.54 4.59 -20.20
C SER A 277 1.36 6.08 -19.91
N HIS A 278 1.61 6.50 -18.67
CA HIS A 278 1.34 7.87 -18.22
C HIS A 278 2.61 8.70 -18.01
N GLY A 279 3.78 8.05 -18.00
CA GLY A 279 5.03 8.75 -17.73
C GLY A 279 5.19 9.28 -16.31
N GLY A 280 4.24 9.00 -15.41
CA GLY A 280 4.21 9.45 -14.03
C GLY A 280 5.29 8.82 -13.16
N TYR A 281 5.44 9.36 -11.96
CA TYR A 281 6.35 8.84 -10.95
C TYR A 281 5.61 7.91 -9.97
N SER A 282 6.35 6.99 -9.39
CA SER A 282 5.84 6.10 -8.36
C SER A 282 6.65 6.22 -7.08
N VAL A 283 5.97 6.18 -5.94
CA VAL A 283 6.61 6.15 -4.63
C VAL A 283 6.13 4.89 -3.92
N PHE A 284 7.04 4.03 -3.53
CA PHE A 284 6.72 2.83 -2.78
C PHE A 284 7.15 3.00 -1.33
N VAL A 285 6.22 2.77 -0.41
CA VAL A 285 6.45 2.87 1.04
C VAL A 285 6.28 1.51 1.69
N GLY A 286 7.38 0.94 2.14
CA GLY A 286 7.39 -0.29 2.93
C GLY A 286 7.26 0.02 4.42
N ALA A 287 6.05 -0.03 4.97
CA ALA A 287 5.78 0.24 6.37
C ALA A 287 5.63 -1.06 7.16
N GLY A 288 6.65 -1.40 7.96
CA GLY A 288 6.62 -2.56 8.84
C GLY A 288 6.61 -3.91 8.10
N GLU A 289 7.15 -3.97 6.89
CA GLU A 289 7.31 -5.20 6.13
C GLU A 289 8.65 -5.89 6.43
N ARG A 290 8.81 -7.12 5.95
CA ARG A 290 10.02 -7.90 6.16
C ARG A 290 11.15 -7.37 5.31
N THR A 291 12.32 -7.18 5.89
CA THR A 291 13.53 -6.69 5.19
C THR A 291 13.86 -7.53 3.95
N ARG A 292 13.68 -8.86 4.04
CA ARG A 292 13.90 -9.75 2.90
C ARG A 292 12.97 -9.46 1.73
N GLU A 293 11.67 -9.27 2.01
CA GLU A 293 10.67 -8.98 0.96
C GLU A 293 10.92 -7.61 0.29
N GLY A 294 11.37 -6.62 1.07
CA GLY A 294 11.78 -5.32 0.52
C GLY A 294 13.04 -5.40 -0.36
N ASN A 295 14.01 -6.24 0.02
CA ASN A 295 15.21 -6.47 -0.78
C ASN A 295 14.90 -7.26 -2.06
N ASP A 296 14.07 -8.31 -1.96
CA ASP A 296 13.62 -9.08 -3.11
C ASP A 296 12.90 -8.16 -4.12
N LEU A 297 11.99 -7.29 -3.64
CA LEU A 297 11.29 -6.29 -4.46
C LEU A 297 12.24 -5.33 -5.19
N TYR A 298 13.27 -4.84 -4.50
CA TYR A 298 14.27 -3.95 -5.11
C TYR A 298 15.01 -4.63 -6.25
N HIS A 299 15.45 -5.87 -6.06
CA HIS A 299 16.15 -6.65 -7.11
C HIS A 299 15.21 -6.96 -8.28
N GLU A 300 13.96 -7.35 -8.03
CA GLU A 300 12.96 -7.59 -9.07
C GLU A 300 12.65 -6.32 -9.89
N MET A 301 12.64 -5.13 -9.24
CA MET A 301 12.50 -3.85 -9.95
C MET A 301 13.71 -3.50 -10.83
N ILE A 302 14.92 -3.92 -10.45
CA ILE A 302 16.12 -3.75 -11.27
C ILE A 302 16.06 -4.72 -12.46
N GLU A 303 15.72 -6.00 -12.24
CA GLU A 303 15.63 -7.01 -13.30
C GLU A 303 14.54 -6.66 -14.32
N SER A 304 13.41 -6.12 -13.87
CA SER A 304 12.32 -5.66 -14.74
C SER A 304 12.60 -4.30 -15.41
N LYS A 305 13.77 -3.67 -15.14
CA LYS A 305 14.19 -2.37 -15.67
C LYS A 305 13.25 -1.20 -15.31
N VAL A 306 12.56 -1.31 -14.20
CA VAL A 306 11.76 -0.21 -13.62
C VAL A 306 12.70 0.76 -12.88
N ILE A 307 13.74 0.22 -12.24
CA ILE A 307 14.84 0.97 -11.64
C ILE A 307 16.10 0.75 -12.47
N SER A 308 16.72 1.83 -12.92
CA SER A 308 18.05 1.81 -13.55
C SER A 308 19.10 2.18 -12.51
N THR A 309 20.18 1.40 -12.47
CA THR A 309 21.36 1.70 -11.64
C THR A 309 22.43 2.49 -12.38
N GLU A 310 22.36 2.52 -13.71
CA GLU A 310 23.36 3.13 -14.58
C GLU A 310 22.94 4.52 -15.08
N ASP A 311 21.62 4.69 -15.35
CA ASP A 311 21.05 5.92 -15.90
C ASP A 311 20.06 6.55 -14.93
N ASP A 312 19.87 7.89 -15.01
CA ASP A 312 18.85 8.65 -14.26
C ASP A 312 17.42 8.47 -14.82
N SER A 313 17.17 7.32 -15.48
CA SER A 313 15.87 7.02 -16.10
C SER A 313 14.84 6.42 -15.13
N SER A 314 15.23 6.17 -13.89
CA SER A 314 14.35 5.62 -12.85
C SER A 314 13.15 6.55 -12.58
N LYS A 315 11.96 5.95 -12.42
CA LYS A 315 10.71 6.66 -12.11
C LYS A 315 10.10 6.28 -10.77
N VAL A 316 10.84 5.54 -9.97
CA VAL A 316 10.36 5.00 -8.68
C VAL A 316 11.29 5.44 -7.56
N VAL A 317 10.71 5.78 -6.41
CA VAL A 317 11.40 6.01 -5.14
C VAL A 317 10.95 4.95 -4.15
N LEU A 318 11.88 4.39 -3.39
CA LEU A 318 11.58 3.43 -2.34
C LEU A 318 11.84 4.07 -0.97
N VAL A 319 10.89 3.96 -0.05
CA VAL A 319 11.02 4.46 1.33
C VAL A 319 10.68 3.32 2.27
N PHE A 320 11.64 2.89 3.09
CA PHE A 320 11.47 1.74 3.96
C PHE A 320 11.51 2.12 5.44
N GLY A 321 10.55 1.58 6.19
CA GLY A 321 10.50 1.53 7.64
C GLY A 321 10.14 0.11 8.05
N GLN A 322 11.14 -0.75 8.13
CA GLN A 322 11.02 -2.20 8.22
C GLN A 322 10.53 -2.67 9.60
N MET A 323 10.21 -3.98 9.73
CA MET A 323 9.76 -4.58 11.01
C MET A 323 10.76 -4.47 12.15
N ASN A 324 12.06 -4.44 11.84
CA ASN A 324 13.16 -4.35 12.80
C ASN A 324 13.35 -2.93 13.35
N GLU A 325 12.76 -1.93 12.71
CA GLU A 325 12.88 -0.54 13.13
C GLU A 325 11.93 -0.22 14.30
N PRO A 326 12.26 0.80 15.11
CA PRO A 326 11.43 1.21 16.23
C PRO A 326 10.06 1.72 15.78
N PRO A 327 9.05 1.73 16.66
CA PRO A 327 7.70 2.16 16.31
C PRO A 327 7.61 3.64 15.87
N GLY A 328 8.56 4.49 16.29
CA GLY A 328 8.68 5.85 15.81
C GLY A 328 8.88 5.90 14.30
N ALA A 329 9.88 5.18 13.79
CA ALA A 329 10.15 5.09 12.35
C ALA A 329 8.96 4.52 11.58
N ARG A 330 8.42 3.39 12.01
CA ARG A 330 7.27 2.75 11.34
C ARG A 330 6.02 3.62 11.29
N SER A 331 5.84 4.52 12.26
CA SER A 331 4.71 5.45 12.30
C SER A 331 4.91 6.71 11.45
N ARG A 332 6.12 6.99 10.98
CA ARG A 332 6.45 8.20 10.21
C ARG A 332 6.83 7.92 8.76
N VAL A 333 7.28 6.71 8.44
CA VAL A 333 7.74 6.33 7.09
C VAL A 333 6.69 6.60 6.00
N VAL A 334 5.40 6.41 6.31
CA VAL A 334 4.32 6.71 5.36
C VAL A 334 4.24 8.21 5.06
N LEU A 335 4.45 9.04 6.08
CA LEU A 335 4.46 10.51 5.90
C LEU A 335 5.65 10.96 5.06
N THR A 336 6.82 10.33 5.24
CA THR A 336 8.02 10.57 4.43
C THR A 336 7.75 10.29 2.95
N GLY A 337 7.22 9.12 2.63
CA GLY A 337 6.88 8.76 1.24
C GLY A 337 5.80 9.66 0.65
N LEU A 338 4.79 10.01 1.45
CA LEU A 338 3.73 10.92 1.03
C LEU A 338 4.26 12.33 0.71
N THR A 339 5.18 12.86 1.52
CA THR A 339 5.82 14.15 1.27
C THR A 339 6.61 14.19 -0.04
N ILE A 340 7.30 13.10 -0.38
CA ILE A 340 7.98 12.98 -1.67
C ILE A 340 6.96 12.96 -2.82
N ALA A 341 5.85 12.24 -2.65
CA ALA A 341 4.78 12.22 -3.64
C ALA A 341 4.10 13.58 -3.82
N GLU A 342 3.89 14.34 -2.74
CA GLU A 342 3.35 15.70 -2.79
C GLU A 342 4.23 16.66 -3.58
N TYR A 343 5.54 16.57 -3.44
CA TYR A 343 6.45 17.39 -4.22
C TYR A 343 6.28 17.14 -5.73
N PHE A 344 6.22 15.90 -6.15
CA PHE A 344 6.02 15.56 -7.56
C PHE A 344 4.64 16.00 -8.08
N ARG A 345 3.59 15.95 -7.23
CA ARG A 345 2.25 16.45 -7.58
C ARG A 345 2.20 17.96 -7.71
N ASP A 346 2.71 18.68 -6.71
CA ASP A 346 2.48 20.12 -6.57
C ASP A 346 3.51 20.96 -7.32
N VAL A 347 4.77 20.54 -7.36
CA VAL A 347 5.88 21.27 -8.00
C VAL A 347 6.14 20.79 -9.42
N ASP A 348 6.29 19.47 -9.61
CA ASP A 348 6.54 18.90 -10.94
C ASP A 348 5.26 18.71 -11.76
N GLY A 349 4.07 18.87 -11.15
CA GLY A 349 2.78 18.77 -11.83
C GLY A 349 2.53 17.39 -12.44
N GLN A 350 2.99 16.32 -11.79
CA GLN A 350 2.91 14.96 -12.31
C GLN A 350 1.81 14.15 -11.62
N ASP A 351 1.36 13.12 -12.32
CA ASP A 351 0.54 12.08 -11.71
C ASP A 351 1.43 11.08 -10.98
N VAL A 352 1.20 10.93 -9.69
CA VAL A 352 2.03 10.10 -8.82
C VAL A 352 1.22 8.90 -8.34
N LEU A 353 1.83 7.73 -8.40
CA LEU A 353 1.29 6.52 -7.81
C LEU A 353 2.00 6.23 -6.50
N LEU A 354 1.25 6.25 -5.40
CA LEU A 354 1.76 6.01 -4.05
C LEU A 354 1.35 4.60 -3.59
N PHE A 355 2.32 3.73 -3.40
CA PHE A 355 2.10 2.41 -2.81
C PHE A 355 2.45 2.42 -1.34
N ILE A 356 1.58 1.84 -0.50
CA ILE A 356 1.80 1.69 0.94
C ILE A 356 1.63 0.22 1.29
N ASP A 357 2.71 -0.46 1.62
CA ASP A 357 2.70 -1.84 2.10
C ASP A 357 3.37 -1.91 3.47
N ASN A 358 2.69 -1.99 4.57
CA ASN A 358 1.27 -2.26 4.78
C ASN A 358 0.66 -1.17 5.68
N ILE A 359 -0.48 -0.59 5.30
CA ILE A 359 -1.10 0.51 6.07
C ILE A 359 -1.49 0.10 7.50
N PHE A 360 -1.83 -1.17 7.74
CA PHE A 360 -2.12 -1.68 9.08
C PHE A 360 -0.93 -1.52 10.03
N ARG A 361 0.31 -1.65 9.53
CA ARG A 361 1.52 -1.50 10.36
C ARG A 361 1.75 -0.07 10.82
N PHE A 362 1.32 0.91 10.03
CA PHE A 362 1.29 2.32 10.43
C PHE A 362 0.39 2.50 11.66
N THR A 363 -0.82 1.96 11.66
CA THR A 363 -1.74 2.04 12.82
C THR A 363 -1.23 1.26 14.02
N GLN A 364 -0.62 0.10 13.81
CA GLN A 364 0.00 -0.71 14.86
C GLN A 364 1.14 0.06 15.54
N ALA A 365 2.03 0.66 14.77
CA ALA A 365 3.13 1.48 15.30
C ALA A 365 2.60 2.68 16.10
N GLY A 366 1.54 3.34 15.62
CA GLY A 366 0.85 4.39 16.36
C GLY A 366 0.30 3.94 17.70
N SER A 367 -0.26 2.73 17.80
CA SER A 367 -0.75 2.16 19.06
C SER A 367 0.40 1.85 20.03
N GLU A 368 1.52 1.32 19.54
CA GLU A 368 2.73 1.06 20.32
C GLU A 368 3.31 2.36 20.92
N VAL A 369 3.44 3.41 20.08
CA VAL A 369 3.89 4.73 20.54
C VAL A 369 2.92 5.31 21.57
N SER A 370 1.61 5.25 21.34
CA SER A 370 0.58 5.75 22.26
C SER A 370 0.64 5.07 23.63
N ALA A 371 0.84 3.75 23.65
CA ALA A 371 1.00 2.97 24.88
C ALA A 371 2.25 3.39 25.67
N LEU A 372 3.39 3.57 24.98
CA LEU A 372 4.65 4.03 25.59
C LEU A 372 4.56 5.46 26.14
N LEU A 373 3.74 6.30 25.52
CA LEU A 373 3.46 7.66 26.01
C LEU A 373 2.50 7.70 27.19
N GLY A 374 1.93 6.54 27.60
CA GLY A 374 1.02 6.43 28.72
C GLY A 374 -0.40 6.94 28.44
N ARG A 375 -0.82 7.02 27.19
CA ARG A 375 -2.20 7.36 26.82
C ARG A 375 -3.14 6.19 27.11
N ILE A 376 -4.36 6.49 27.55
CA ILE A 376 -5.38 5.47 27.79
C ILE A 376 -5.79 4.85 26.43
N PRO A 377 -5.66 3.52 26.27
CA PRO A 377 -6.02 2.87 25.02
C PRO A 377 -7.54 2.91 24.76
N SER A 378 -7.91 2.95 23.50
CA SER A 378 -9.27 2.81 22.99
C SER A 378 -9.68 1.34 22.86
N ALA A 379 -10.76 1.04 22.13
CA ALA A 379 -11.23 -0.31 21.88
C ALA A 379 -10.11 -1.18 21.26
N VAL A 380 -10.04 -2.45 21.66
CA VAL A 380 -9.06 -3.45 21.18
C VAL A 380 -7.58 -3.05 21.43
N GLY A 381 -7.31 -2.00 22.23
CA GLY A 381 -5.95 -1.57 22.55
C GLY A 381 -5.36 -0.52 21.60
N TYR A 382 -6.13 -0.01 20.63
CA TYR A 382 -5.68 1.04 19.72
C TYR A 382 -5.59 2.41 20.40
N GLN A 383 -4.83 3.32 19.76
CA GLN A 383 -4.74 4.72 20.20
C GLN A 383 -6.10 5.43 20.10
N PRO A 384 -6.40 6.38 21.00
CA PRO A 384 -7.64 7.14 20.96
C PRO A 384 -7.75 8.07 19.73
N THR A 385 -6.60 8.40 19.12
CA THR A 385 -6.47 9.26 17.94
C THR A 385 -6.45 8.50 16.62
N LEU A 386 -6.79 7.19 16.61
CA LEU A 386 -6.71 6.33 15.42
C LEU A 386 -7.39 6.95 14.19
N GLY A 387 -8.64 7.39 14.34
CA GLY A 387 -9.39 7.99 13.23
C GLY A 387 -8.79 9.32 12.76
N THR A 388 -8.30 10.14 13.68
CA THR A 388 -7.67 11.43 13.34
C THR A 388 -6.33 11.23 12.65
N ASP A 389 -5.46 10.37 13.19
CA ASP A 389 -4.13 10.09 12.63
C ASP A 389 -4.26 9.52 11.20
N MET A 390 -5.21 8.59 11.00
CA MET A 390 -5.50 8.02 9.69
C MET A 390 -6.09 9.08 8.76
N GLY A 391 -7.07 9.86 9.22
CA GLY A 391 -7.72 10.90 8.43
C GLY A 391 -6.73 11.97 7.96
N THR A 392 -5.88 12.48 8.85
CA THR A 392 -4.87 13.48 8.50
C THR A 392 -3.94 13.01 7.37
N MET A 393 -3.51 11.75 7.42
CA MET A 393 -2.67 11.17 6.37
C MET A 393 -3.47 10.95 5.07
N GLN A 394 -4.67 10.39 5.16
CA GLN A 394 -5.49 10.05 4.00
C GLN A 394 -5.98 11.27 3.21
N GLU A 395 -6.29 12.38 3.89
CA GLU A 395 -6.77 13.61 3.24
C GLU A 395 -5.68 14.35 2.43
N ARG A 396 -4.40 14.06 2.68
CA ARG A 396 -3.28 14.55 1.84
C ARG A 396 -3.23 13.86 0.48
N ILE A 397 -3.79 12.63 0.38
CA ILE A 397 -3.85 11.82 -0.85
C ILE A 397 -5.05 12.26 -1.67
N THR A 398 -4.82 13.08 -2.69
CA THR A 398 -5.90 13.66 -3.51
C THR A 398 -5.37 14.21 -4.83
N SER A 399 -6.30 14.51 -5.75
CA SER A 399 -6.02 15.25 -6.99
C SER A 399 -6.12 16.75 -6.74
N THR A 400 -5.08 17.47 -7.11
CA THR A 400 -5.07 18.93 -7.18
C THR A 400 -5.21 19.39 -8.63
N ARG A 401 -5.23 20.72 -8.85
CA ARG A 401 -5.26 21.28 -10.21
C ARG A 401 -3.97 21.02 -10.98
N ASN A 402 -2.86 20.80 -10.28
CA ASN A 402 -1.53 20.64 -10.89
C ASN A 402 -1.23 19.19 -11.24
N GLY A 403 -1.63 18.25 -10.38
CA GLY A 403 -1.34 16.83 -10.53
C GLY A 403 -2.19 15.99 -9.59
N SER A 404 -1.95 14.69 -9.57
CA SER A 404 -2.71 13.78 -8.72
C SER A 404 -1.81 12.81 -7.95
N ILE A 405 -2.25 12.41 -6.75
CA ILE A 405 -1.66 11.28 -6.02
C ILE A 405 -2.74 10.21 -5.93
N THR A 406 -2.53 9.10 -6.61
CA THR A 406 -3.37 7.90 -6.48
C THR A 406 -2.68 6.92 -5.57
N SER A 407 -3.33 6.46 -4.51
CA SER A 407 -2.72 5.50 -3.59
C SER A 407 -3.27 4.10 -3.76
N VAL A 408 -2.37 3.12 -3.74
CA VAL A 408 -2.69 1.70 -3.63
C VAL A 408 -2.14 1.21 -2.29
N GLN A 409 -3.04 0.88 -1.39
CA GLN A 409 -2.71 0.58 0.00
C GLN A 409 -2.96 -0.91 0.26
N ALA A 410 -1.91 -1.65 0.57
CA ALA A 410 -2.08 -3.02 1.03
C ALA A 410 -2.65 -3.00 2.45
N VAL A 411 -3.77 -3.66 2.64
CA VAL A 411 -4.46 -3.74 3.93
C VAL A 411 -4.36 -5.17 4.45
N TYR A 412 -3.78 -5.32 5.62
CA TYR A 412 -3.81 -6.56 6.37
C TYR A 412 -5.00 -6.55 7.33
N VAL A 413 -5.78 -7.60 7.29
CA VAL A 413 -6.93 -7.77 8.18
C VAL A 413 -6.56 -8.81 9.24
N PRO A 414 -6.41 -8.40 10.52
CA PRO A 414 -6.11 -9.34 11.60
C PRO A 414 -7.22 -10.39 11.76
N ALA A 415 -6.84 -11.67 11.76
CA ALA A 415 -7.75 -12.81 11.92
C ALA A 415 -8.94 -12.84 10.93
N ASP A 416 -8.79 -12.19 9.76
CA ASP A 416 -9.84 -12.01 8.76
C ASP A 416 -11.12 -11.30 9.30
N ASP A 417 -10.97 -10.53 10.38
CA ASP A 417 -12.05 -9.77 11.03
C ASP A 417 -12.11 -8.32 10.51
N LEU A 418 -13.03 -8.07 9.60
CA LEU A 418 -13.26 -6.73 9.02
C LEU A 418 -13.88 -5.74 10.02
N SER A 419 -14.36 -6.20 11.17
CA SER A 419 -14.93 -5.34 12.21
C SER A 419 -13.89 -4.74 13.15
N ASP A 420 -12.61 -5.12 13.02
CA ASP A 420 -11.51 -4.51 13.76
C ASP A 420 -11.42 -3.01 13.48
N PRO A 421 -11.20 -2.15 14.51
CA PRO A 421 -11.20 -0.70 14.35
C PRO A 421 -10.22 -0.15 13.32
N ALA A 422 -9.05 -0.78 13.13
CA ALA A 422 -8.05 -0.28 12.19
C ALA A 422 -8.42 -0.51 10.72
N PRO A 423 -8.77 -1.74 10.28
CA PRO A 423 -9.37 -1.95 8.96
C PRO A 423 -10.62 -1.11 8.73
N ALA A 424 -11.54 -1.05 9.70
CA ALA A 424 -12.79 -0.28 9.58
C ALA A 424 -12.53 1.21 9.34
N ALA A 425 -11.56 1.81 10.06
CA ALA A 425 -11.13 3.19 9.83
C ALA A 425 -10.54 3.37 8.44
N THR A 426 -9.72 2.41 7.96
CA THR A 426 -9.14 2.46 6.62
C THR A 426 -10.21 2.37 5.54
N PHE A 427 -11.17 1.44 5.66
CA PHE A 427 -12.26 1.25 4.68
C PHE A 427 -13.10 2.50 4.46
N SER A 428 -13.29 3.32 5.50
CA SER A 428 -14.10 4.54 5.38
C SER A 428 -13.51 5.56 4.40
N HIS A 429 -12.19 5.50 4.16
CA HIS A 429 -11.47 6.42 3.28
C HIS A 429 -11.27 5.87 1.86
N LEU A 430 -11.52 4.58 1.62
CA LEU A 430 -11.26 3.95 0.32
C LEU A 430 -12.32 4.28 -0.73
N ASP A 431 -11.88 4.55 -1.96
CA ASP A 431 -12.73 4.75 -3.13
C ASP A 431 -12.94 3.46 -3.92
N ALA A 432 -11.96 2.58 -3.93
CA ALA A 432 -12.05 1.26 -4.55
C ALA A 432 -11.39 0.20 -3.68
N THR A 433 -11.91 -1.01 -3.78
CA THR A 433 -11.37 -2.20 -3.11
C THR A 433 -11.06 -3.28 -4.13
N THR A 434 -9.85 -3.81 -4.10
CA THR A 434 -9.41 -4.95 -4.91
C THR A 434 -9.08 -6.10 -3.98
N VAL A 435 -9.83 -7.17 -4.08
CA VAL A 435 -9.69 -8.36 -3.24
C VAL A 435 -9.00 -9.46 -4.02
N LEU A 436 -7.85 -9.92 -3.53
CA LEU A 436 -7.12 -11.07 -4.06
C LEU A 436 -7.55 -12.34 -3.33
N SER A 437 -8.06 -13.30 -4.07
CA SER A 437 -8.65 -14.53 -3.57
C SER A 437 -7.71 -15.72 -3.74
N ARG A 438 -7.48 -16.47 -2.67
CA ARG A 438 -6.65 -17.68 -2.72
C ARG A 438 -7.28 -18.80 -3.56
N PRO A 439 -8.60 -19.09 -3.47
CA PRO A 439 -9.24 -20.06 -4.35
C PRO A 439 -9.05 -19.79 -5.84
N ILE A 440 -9.03 -18.52 -6.25
CA ILE A 440 -8.77 -18.13 -7.65
C ILE A 440 -7.31 -18.38 -8.03
N ALA A 441 -6.37 -18.09 -7.13
CA ALA A 441 -4.96 -18.40 -7.33
C ALA A 441 -4.70 -19.91 -7.45
N GLU A 442 -5.39 -20.73 -6.66
CA GLU A 442 -5.30 -22.19 -6.72
C GLU A 442 -5.83 -22.77 -8.05
N LEU A 443 -6.76 -22.06 -8.71
CA LEU A 443 -7.20 -22.39 -10.07
C LEU A 443 -6.18 -21.97 -11.17
N GLY A 444 -5.06 -21.33 -10.76
CA GLY A 444 -4.04 -20.82 -11.68
C GLY A 444 -4.45 -19.57 -12.45
N ILE A 445 -5.48 -18.86 -12.03
CA ILE A 445 -5.96 -17.64 -12.67
C ILE A 445 -5.22 -16.44 -12.06
N TYR A 446 -4.43 -15.74 -12.88
CA TYR A 446 -3.66 -14.55 -12.46
C TYR A 446 -3.95 -13.36 -13.40
N PRO A 447 -4.14 -12.14 -12.83
CA PRO A 447 -4.16 -11.82 -11.40
C PRO A 447 -5.32 -12.48 -10.66
N ALA A 448 -5.08 -12.90 -9.42
CA ALA A 448 -6.06 -13.63 -8.62
C ALA A 448 -7.12 -12.69 -7.97
N VAL A 449 -7.58 -11.70 -8.70
CA VAL A 449 -8.58 -10.73 -8.24
C VAL A 449 -9.96 -11.37 -8.24
N ASP A 450 -10.68 -11.27 -7.12
CA ASP A 450 -12.07 -11.71 -7.05
C ASP A 450 -12.99 -10.68 -7.71
N PRO A 451 -13.68 -11.03 -8.79
CA PRO A 451 -14.54 -10.11 -9.54
C PRO A 451 -15.84 -9.75 -8.82
N LEU A 452 -16.22 -10.50 -7.77
CA LEU A 452 -17.46 -10.29 -7.03
C LEU A 452 -17.24 -9.49 -5.75
N ASP A 453 -16.12 -9.74 -5.05
CA ASP A 453 -15.79 -9.09 -3.80
C ASP A 453 -15.05 -7.74 -4.01
N SER A 454 -14.51 -7.51 -5.22
CA SER A 454 -13.90 -6.24 -5.61
C SER A 454 -14.95 -5.23 -6.04
N SER A 455 -14.77 -3.98 -5.62
CA SER A 455 -15.74 -2.91 -5.90
C SER A 455 -15.04 -1.56 -6.11
N SER A 456 -15.70 -0.67 -6.86
CA SER A 456 -15.26 0.71 -7.05
C SER A 456 -16.46 1.65 -7.07
N ARG A 457 -16.30 2.84 -6.46
CA ARG A 457 -17.33 3.89 -6.45
C ARG A 457 -17.49 4.56 -7.81
N ILE A 458 -16.43 4.55 -8.63
CA ILE A 458 -16.45 5.19 -9.95
C ILE A 458 -17.15 4.34 -11.01
N LEU A 459 -17.53 3.09 -10.73
CA LEU A 459 -18.30 2.25 -11.65
C LEU A 459 -19.75 2.74 -11.71
N ASP A 460 -19.94 3.88 -12.34
CA ASP A 460 -21.21 4.58 -12.54
C ASP A 460 -21.36 4.90 -14.05
N PRO A 461 -22.55 4.76 -14.64
CA PRO A 461 -22.79 5.05 -16.05
C PRO A 461 -22.33 6.45 -16.48
N ASP A 462 -22.45 7.44 -15.60
CA ASP A 462 -22.09 8.84 -15.90
C ASP A 462 -20.56 9.05 -16.03
N VAL A 463 -19.74 8.16 -15.49
CA VAL A 463 -18.26 8.28 -15.50
C VAL A 463 -17.64 7.30 -16.49
N VAL A 464 -17.97 6.01 -16.36
CA VAL A 464 -17.37 4.95 -17.21
C VAL A 464 -18.06 4.80 -18.55
N GLY A 465 -19.28 5.35 -18.70
CA GLY A 465 -20.14 5.18 -19.87
C GLY A 465 -21.11 4.00 -19.73
N GLU A 466 -22.29 4.14 -20.39
CA GLU A 466 -23.36 3.14 -20.30
C GLU A 466 -22.93 1.76 -20.80
N GLU A 467 -22.16 1.70 -21.88
CA GLU A 467 -21.72 0.43 -22.48
C GLU A 467 -20.82 -0.36 -21.52
N HIS A 468 -19.80 0.27 -20.99
CA HIS A 468 -18.88 -0.34 -20.02
C HIS A 468 -19.64 -0.81 -18.77
N TYR A 469 -20.47 0.06 -18.20
CA TYR A 469 -21.28 -0.27 -17.01
C TYR A 469 -22.17 -1.50 -17.24
N ASN A 470 -22.91 -1.53 -18.36
CA ASN A 470 -23.81 -2.63 -18.68
C ASN A 470 -23.05 -3.96 -18.86
N VAL A 471 -21.89 -3.94 -19.54
CA VAL A 471 -21.03 -5.12 -19.72
C VAL A 471 -20.48 -5.59 -18.36
N ALA A 472 -19.96 -4.69 -17.54
CA ALA A 472 -19.43 -5.03 -16.21
C ALA A 472 -20.50 -5.69 -15.32
N ARG A 473 -21.70 -5.11 -15.27
CA ARG A 473 -22.82 -5.65 -14.51
C ARG A 473 -23.32 -7.00 -15.03
N ALA A 474 -23.33 -7.18 -16.36
CA ALA A 474 -23.68 -8.47 -16.96
C ALA A 474 -22.66 -9.56 -16.63
N VAL A 475 -21.36 -9.24 -16.68
CA VAL A 475 -20.28 -10.16 -16.27
C VAL A 475 -20.42 -10.53 -14.79
N GLN A 476 -20.60 -9.55 -13.89
CA GLN A 476 -20.81 -9.81 -12.47
C GLN A 476 -22.03 -10.72 -12.22
N LYS A 477 -23.14 -10.44 -12.89
CA LYS A 477 -24.36 -11.26 -12.80
C LYS A 477 -24.13 -12.69 -13.23
N THR A 478 -23.43 -12.92 -14.35
CA THR A 478 -23.12 -14.26 -14.85
C THR A 478 -22.18 -15.01 -13.91
N LEU A 479 -21.15 -14.36 -13.36
CA LEU A 479 -20.24 -14.97 -12.40
C LEU A 479 -20.93 -15.27 -11.06
N GLN A 480 -21.85 -14.39 -10.63
CA GLN A 480 -22.65 -14.64 -9.42
C GLN A 480 -23.59 -15.84 -9.59
N ALA A 481 -24.25 -15.95 -10.75
CA ALA A 481 -25.06 -17.11 -11.08
C ALA A 481 -24.21 -18.39 -11.08
N TYR A 482 -23.02 -18.36 -11.66
CA TYR A 482 -22.08 -19.47 -11.63
C TYR A 482 -21.67 -19.87 -10.21
N LYS A 483 -21.34 -18.89 -9.34
CA LYS A 483 -21.01 -19.15 -7.93
C LYS A 483 -22.16 -19.88 -7.21
N SER A 484 -23.40 -19.47 -7.47
CA SER A 484 -24.58 -20.15 -6.90
C SER A 484 -24.81 -21.57 -7.45
N LEU A 485 -24.42 -21.82 -8.70
CA LEU A 485 -24.54 -23.14 -9.33
C LEU A 485 -23.40 -24.09 -8.94
N GLN A 486 -22.25 -23.59 -8.47
CA GLN A 486 -21.11 -24.43 -8.08
C GLN A 486 -21.46 -25.45 -6.99
N ASP A 487 -22.22 -25.05 -5.98
CA ASP A 487 -22.65 -25.95 -4.91
C ASP A 487 -23.58 -27.03 -5.44
N ILE A 488 -24.44 -26.68 -6.37
CA ILE A 488 -25.36 -27.64 -7.03
C ILE A 488 -24.56 -28.62 -7.91
N ILE A 489 -23.60 -28.11 -8.69
CA ILE A 489 -22.72 -28.92 -9.53
C ILE A 489 -21.89 -29.90 -8.69
N ALA A 490 -21.39 -29.47 -7.53
CA ALA A 490 -20.62 -30.32 -6.64
C ALA A 490 -21.42 -31.49 -6.05
N ILE A 491 -22.73 -31.30 -5.86
CA ILE A 491 -23.61 -32.34 -5.25
C ILE A 491 -24.26 -33.22 -6.32
N LEU A 492 -24.80 -32.63 -7.38
CA LEU A 492 -25.64 -33.34 -8.36
C LEU A 492 -24.92 -33.63 -9.68
N GLY A 493 -23.81 -32.96 -9.96
CA GLY A 493 -23.10 -33.05 -11.23
C GLY A 493 -23.62 -32.05 -12.29
N MET A 494 -22.92 -31.97 -13.41
CA MET A 494 -23.29 -31.07 -14.54
C MET A 494 -24.51 -31.53 -15.33
N ASP A 495 -24.77 -32.84 -15.33
CA ASP A 495 -25.79 -33.44 -16.19
C ASP A 495 -27.22 -33.11 -15.76
N GLU A 496 -27.42 -32.82 -14.47
CA GLU A 496 -28.73 -32.50 -13.89
C GLU A 496 -29.13 -31.01 -14.06
N LEU A 497 -28.24 -30.18 -14.60
CA LEU A 497 -28.54 -28.77 -14.85
C LEU A 497 -29.42 -28.60 -16.09
N SER A 498 -30.23 -27.53 -16.08
CA SER A 498 -30.95 -27.10 -17.28
C SER A 498 -29.98 -26.71 -18.41
N GLU A 499 -30.40 -26.74 -19.66
CA GLU A 499 -29.56 -26.38 -20.80
C GLU A 499 -29.13 -24.90 -20.72
N ASP A 500 -30.01 -24.01 -20.21
CA ASP A 500 -29.68 -22.60 -19.99
C ASP A 500 -28.63 -22.42 -18.91
N ASP A 501 -28.68 -23.21 -17.83
CA ASP A 501 -27.68 -23.18 -16.77
C ASP A 501 -26.34 -23.75 -17.25
N LYS A 502 -26.34 -24.81 -18.05
CA LYS A 502 -25.12 -25.37 -18.66
C LYS A 502 -24.44 -24.34 -19.55
N LEU A 503 -25.20 -23.59 -20.34
CA LEU A 503 -24.69 -22.51 -21.18
C LEU A 503 -24.10 -21.37 -20.31
N THR A 504 -24.82 -21.00 -19.25
CA THR A 504 -24.36 -19.98 -18.29
C THR A 504 -23.04 -20.38 -17.62
N VAL A 505 -22.92 -21.64 -17.18
CA VAL A 505 -21.70 -22.19 -16.59
C VAL A 505 -20.54 -22.19 -17.60
N ALA A 506 -20.80 -22.62 -18.84
CA ALA A 506 -19.79 -22.64 -19.91
C ALA A 506 -19.25 -21.23 -20.20
N ARG A 507 -20.14 -20.23 -20.33
CA ARG A 507 -19.75 -18.83 -20.52
C ARG A 507 -19.03 -18.25 -19.32
N ALA A 508 -19.49 -18.52 -18.10
CA ALA A 508 -18.85 -18.06 -16.87
C ALA A 508 -17.41 -18.58 -16.73
N ARG A 509 -17.16 -19.85 -17.04
CA ARG A 509 -15.80 -20.43 -17.03
C ARG A 509 -14.90 -19.78 -18.06
N LYS A 510 -15.41 -19.51 -19.28
CA LYS A 510 -14.68 -18.76 -20.31
C LYS A 510 -14.35 -17.34 -19.84
N MET A 511 -15.32 -16.65 -19.17
CA MET A 511 -15.10 -15.33 -18.60
C MET A 511 -14.02 -15.33 -17.52
N GLN A 512 -14.07 -16.29 -16.58
CA GLN A 512 -13.03 -16.41 -15.54
C GLN A 512 -11.63 -16.61 -16.16
N ARG A 513 -11.51 -17.46 -17.19
CA ARG A 513 -10.22 -17.65 -17.86
C ARG A 513 -9.81 -16.43 -18.68
N PHE A 514 -10.74 -15.71 -19.27
CA PHE A 514 -10.45 -14.49 -20.01
C PHE A 514 -10.04 -13.31 -19.11
N LEU A 515 -10.44 -13.30 -17.84
CA LEU A 515 -9.94 -12.36 -16.83
C LEU A 515 -8.44 -12.56 -16.55
N SER A 516 -7.89 -13.76 -16.81
CA SER A 516 -6.46 -13.99 -16.69
C SER A 516 -5.66 -13.21 -17.71
N GLN A 517 -4.51 -12.68 -17.31
CA GLN A 517 -3.65 -11.85 -18.15
C GLN A 517 -2.18 -12.09 -17.81
N PRO A 518 -1.29 -12.27 -18.79
CA PRO A 518 0.14 -12.36 -18.53
C PRO A 518 0.70 -10.96 -18.24
N PHE A 519 1.47 -10.87 -17.16
CA PHE A 519 2.12 -9.63 -16.72
C PHE A 519 3.54 -9.52 -17.30
N GLN A 520 3.99 -8.30 -17.58
CA GLN A 520 5.33 -8.05 -18.09
C GLN A 520 6.39 -8.37 -17.04
N VAL A 521 6.14 -8.01 -15.79
CA VAL A 521 7.05 -8.31 -14.68
C VAL A 521 7.18 -9.81 -14.45
N ALA A 522 6.14 -10.58 -14.71
CA ALA A 522 6.14 -12.03 -14.53
C ALA A 522 6.62 -12.82 -15.78
N GLU A 523 7.02 -12.16 -16.85
CA GLU A 523 7.45 -12.80 -18.10
C GLU A 523 8.60 -13.78 -17.89
N ILE A 524 9.58 -13.41 -17.07
CA ILE A 524 10.76 -14.23 -16.76
C ILE A 524 10.34 -15.57 -16.09
N PHE A 525 9.31 -15.55 -15.25
CA PHE A 525 8.85 -16.72 -14.51
C PHE A 525 7.84 -17.57 -15.28
N THR A 526 6.96 -16.92 -16.04
CA THR A 526 5.84 -17.58 -16.73
C THR A 526 6.19 -18.01 -18.16
N GLY A 527 7.20 -17.37 -18.78
CA GLY A 527 7.55 -17.57 -20.18
C GLY A 527 6.52 -17.05 -21.17
N HIS A 528 5.50 -16.31 -20.70
CA HIS A 528 4.50 -15.66 -21.55
C HIS A 528 4.82 -14.17 -21.64
N PRO A 529 4.85 -13.60 -22.87
CA PRO A 529 5.06 -12.16 -23.05
C PRO A 529 3.95 -11.37 -22.37
N GLY A 530 4.31 -10.37 -21.59
CA GLY A 530 3.36 -9.51 -20.90
C GLY A 530 2.49 -8.71 -21.86
N LYS A 531 1.25 -8.47 -21.48
CA LYS A 531 0.23 -7.79 -22.30
C LYS A 531 -0.43 -6.66 -21.53
N LEU A 532 -0.47 -5.49 -22.13
CA LEU A 532 -1.26 -4.36 -21.65
C LEU A 532 -2.51 -4.26 -22.54
N VAL A 533 -3.70 -4.25 -21.93
CA VAL A 533 -4.97 -4.29 -22.65
C VAL A 533 -5.70 -2.96 -22.49
N PRO A 534 -5.99 -2.23 -23.57
CA PRO A 534 -6.83 -1.03 -23.52
C PRO A 534 -8.26 -1.35 -23.06
N VAL A 535 -8.88 -0.40 -22.35
CA VAL A 535 -10.23 -0.57 -21.78
C VAL A 535 -11.27 -0.90 -22.87
N GLU A 536 -11.20 -0.21 -24.01
CA GLU A 536 -12.15 -0.39 -25.11
C GLU A 536 -12.11 -1.83 -25.64
N LYS A 537 -10.91 -2.39 -25.86
CA LYS A 537 -10.74 -3.78 -26.29
C LYS A 537 -11.19 -4.80 -25.24
N CYS A 538 -11.00 -4.46 -23.97
CA CYS A 538 -11.47 -5.27 -22.85
C CYS A 538 -13.00 -5.34 -22.87
N VAL A 539 -13.68 -4.20 -22.90
CA VAL A 539 -15.15 -4.11 -22.91
C VAL A 539 -15.74 -4.80 -24.12
N GLU A 540 -15.17 -4.60 -25.32
CA GLU A 540 -15.61 -5.26 -26.55
C GLU A 540 -15.45 -6.79 -26.47
N GLY A 541 -14.34 -7.29 -25.96
CA GLY A 541 -14.08 -8.73 -25.78
C GLY A 541 -15.12 -9.39 -24.88
N PHE A 542 -15.42 -8.78 -23.72
CA PHE A 542 -16.44 -9.29 -22.79
C PHE A 542 -17.86 -9.17 -23.37
N LYS A 543 -18.16 -8.10 -24.11
CA LYS A 543 -19.45 -7.94 -24.78
C LYS A 543 -19.70 -9.06 -25.80
N ARG A 544 -18.73 -9.41 -26.64
CA ARG A 544 -18.82 -10.52 -27.60
C ARG A 544 -19.00 -11.87 -26.86
N LEU A 545 -18.32 -12.07 -25.72
CA LEU A 545 -18.43 -13.28 -24.94
C LEU A 545 -19.83 -13.41 -24.31
N LEU A 546 -20.41 -12.31 -23.82
CA LEU A 546 -21.77 -12.25 -23.31
C LEU A 546 -22.82 -12.57 -24.40
N ASN A 547 -22.62 -12.04 -25.61
CA ASN A 547 -23.51 -12.27 -26.76
C ASN A 547 -23.46 -13.70 -27.27
N GLY A 548 -22.42 -14.48 -26.93
CA GLY A 548 -22.27 -15.87 -27.35
C GLY A 548 -21.46 -16.07 -28.63
N ASP A 549 -20.79 -15.04 -29.15
CA ASP A 549 -19.99 -15.12 -30.39
C ASP A 549 -18.83 -16.15 -30.28
N TYR A 550 -18.50 -16.55 -29.05
CA TYR A 550 -17.39 -17.45 -28.73
C TYR A 550 -17.86 -18.77 -28.10
N ASP A 551 -19.15 -19.14 -28.22
CA ASP A 551 -19.67 -20.35 -27.57
C ASP A 551 -19.02 -21.63 -28.11
N ASP A 552 -18.59 -21.64 -29.40
CA ASP A 552 -17.92 -22.77 -30.04
C ASP A 552 -16.42 -22.92 -29.70
N ILE A 553 -15.81 -21.88 -29.07
CA ILE A 553 -14.38 -21.87 -28.78
C ILE A 553 -14.10 -22.62 -27.48
N PRO A 554 -13.08 -23.51 -27.42
CA PRO A 554 -12.72 -24.22 -26.21
C PRO A 554 -12.20 -23.28 -25.13
N GLU A 555 -12.50 -23.58 -23.86
CA GLU A 555 -12.17 -22.79 -22.67
C GLU A 555 -10.67 -22.45 -22.52
N ILE A 556 -9.79 -23.37 -22.96
CA ILE A 556 -8.33 -23.22 -22.87
C ILE A 556 -7.82 -22.08 -23.73
N ALA A 557 -8.52 -21.71 -24.82
CA ALA A 557 -8.14 -20.60 -25.69
C ALA A 557 -8.17 -19.23 -24.98
N PHE A 558 -9.00 -19.10 -23.92
CA PHE A 558 -9.18 -17.86 -23.17
C PHE A 558 -8.14 -17.64 -22.04
N TYR A 559 -7.32 -18.67 -21.77
CA TYR A 559 -6.37 -18.60 -20.67
C TYR A 559 -5.11 -17.84 -21.05
N MET A 560 -4.67 -16.87 -20.21
CA MET A 560 -3.47 -16.04 -20.41
C MET A 560 -3.38 -15.43 -21.80
N VAL A 561 -4.37 -14.63 -22.15
CA VAL A 561 -4.45 -13.89 -23.42
C VAL A 561 -4.69 -12.40 -23.14
N GLY A 562 -4.31 -11.53 -24.07
CA GLY A 562 -4.58 -10.11 -23.97
C GLY A 562 -6.01 -9.77 -24.44
N ASP A 563 -6.20 -9.61 -25.73
CA ASP A 563 -7.47 -9.21 -26.33
C ASP A 563 -8.22 -10.37 -27.00
N ALA A 564 -9.40 -10.07 -27.54
CA ALA A 564 -10.27 -11.04 -28.17
C ALA A 564 -9.71 -11.60 -29.50
N GLU A 565 -8.85 -10.86 -30.20
CA GLU A 565 -8.19 -11.30 -31.43
C GLU A 565 -7.17 -12.42 -31.14
N GLU A 566 -6.47 -12.32 -30.01
CA GLU A 566 -5.54 -13.35 -29.57
C GLU A 566 -6.25 -14.66 -29.19
N VAL A 567 -7.49 -14.57 -28.67
CA VAL A 567 -8.30 -15.77 -28.39
C VAL A 567 -8.55 -16.56 -29.69
N LEU A 568 -8.90 -15.86 -30.76
CA LEU A 568 -9.12 -16.49 -32.08
C LEU A 568 -7.83 -17.09 -32.65
N ALA A 569 -6.71 -16.36 -32.55
CA ALA A 569 -5.40 -16.86 -32.98
C ALA A 569 -4.99 -18.12 -32.19
N LYS A 570 -5.20 -18.11 -30.88
CA LYS A 570 -4.88 -19.26 -30.01
C LYS A 570 -5.83 -20.43 -30.26
N ALA A 571 -7.13 -20.18 -30.53
CA ALA A 571 -8.08 -21.22 -30.89
C ALA A 571 -7.68 -21.91 -32.20
N THR A 572 -7.25 -21.14 -33.22
CA THR A 572 -6.77 -21.72 -34.48
C THR A 572 -5.49 -22.53 -34.31
N GLN A 573 -4.55 -22.10 -33.48
CA GLN A 573 -3.35 -22.86 -33.13
C GLN A 573 -3.68 -24.19 -32.41
N LEU A 574 -4.62 -24.14 -31.46
CA LEU A 574 -5.08 -25.35 -30.76
C LEU A 574 -5.76 -26.34 -31.71
N ALA A 575 -6.60 -25.84 -32.62
CA ALA A 575 -7.24 -26.66 -33.64
C ALA A 575 -6.20 -27.30 -34.59
N ALA A 576 -5.20 -26.56 -35.03
CA ALA A 576 -4.11 -27.07 -35.86
C ALA A 576 -3.25 -28.10 -35.12
N SER A 577 -2.98 -27.91 -33.83
CA SER A 577 -2.25 -28.88 -33.01
C SER A 577 -3.03 -30.19 -32.79
N MET A 578 -4.35 -30.13 -32.73
CA MET A 578 -5.22 -31.31 -32.60
C MET A 578 -5.39 -32.07 -33.93
N SER A 579 -5.33 -31.37 -35.07
CA SER A 579 -5.44 -31.98 -36.40
C SER A 579 -4.13 -32.60 -36.91
N GLY A 580 -3.02 -32.48 -36.20
CA GLY A 580 -1.72 -33.05 -36.57
C GLY A 580 -0.94 -32.27 -37.65
N ASP A 581 -1.46 -31.14 -38.11
CA ASP A 581 -0.88 -30.28 -39.14
C ASP A 581 -0.15 -29.04 -38.57
N ALA A 582 0.25 -29.09 -37.30
CA ALA A 582 0.89 -27.95 -36.65
C ALA A 582 2.26 -27.68 -37.24
N PRO A 583 2.55 -26.46 -37.75
CA PRO A 583 3.92 -26.03 -37.98
C PRO A 583 4.67 -26.01 -36.64
N PRO A 584 5.97 -26.37 -36.61
CA PRO A 584 6.73 -26.36 -35.36
C PRO A 584 6.69 -24.94 -34.76
N PRO A 585 6.62 -24.81 -33.43
CA PRO A 585 6.58 -23.52 -32.77
C PRO A 585 7.77 -22.68 -33.22
N PRO A 586 7.60 -21.36 -33.42
CA PRO A 586 8.73 -20.50 -33.76
C PRO A 586 9.78 -20.63 -32.66
N LYS A 587 10.95 -21.13 -33.03
CA LYS A 587 12.10 -21.17 -32.14
C LYS A 587 12.43 -19.72 -31.82
N GLY A 588 12.08 -19.28 -30.63
CA GLY A 588 12.52 -18.00 -30.12
C GLY A 588 14.05 -17.94 -30.14
N GLU A 589 14.57 -16.83 -30.58
CA GLU A 589 16.02 -16.58 -30.74
C GLU A 589 16.81 -16.70 -29.41
N ALA A 590 16.14 -16.83 -28.26
CA ALA A 590 16.73 -17.09 -26.96
C ALA A 590 17.38 -18.48 -26.79
N GLY A 591 17.19 -19.41 -27.75
CA GLY A 591 17.79 -20.74 -27.71
C GLY A 591 19.20 -20.84 -28.31
N LYS A 592 19.69 -19.82 -29.04
CA LYS A 592 21.01 -19.90 -29.71
C LYS A 592 22.19 -19.50 -28.83
N GLU A 593 21.98 -18.69 -27.81
CA GLU A 593 23.03 -18.32 -26.87
C GLU A 593 23.29 -19.40 -25.81
N LYS A 594 22.27 -20.15 -25.37
CA LYS A 594 22.44 -21.23 -24.39
C LYS A 594 23.01 -22.54 -24.97
N GLU A 595 22.86 -22.80 -26.26
CA GLU A 595 23.58 -23.94 -26.91
C GLU A 595 25.07 -23.67 -27.13
N GLY A 596 25.47 -22.41 -27.22
CA GLY A 596 26.90 -22.01 -27.31
C GLY A 596 27.63 -22.14 -25.97
N GLU A 597 26.96 -21.83 -24.85
CA GLU A 597 27.54 -21.97 -23.51
C GLU A 597 27.55 -23.41 -23.01
N ALA A 598 26.50 -24.19 -23.28
CA ALA A 598 26.48 -25.61 -22.94
C ALA A 598 27.51 -26.46 -23.71
N LYS A 599 27.88 -26.04 -24.93
CA LYS A 599 29.01 -26.68 -25.68
C LYS A 599 30.38 -26.28 -25.16
N LYS A 600 30.56 -25.05 -24.68
CA LYS A 600 31.80 -24.59 -24.04
C LYS A 600 32.03 -25.21 -22.66
N GLU A 601 30.97 -25.39 -21.87
CA GLU A 601 31.08 -26.10 -20.58
C GLU A 601 31.27 -27.62 -20.75
N GLY A 602 30.73 -28.20 -21.80
CA GLY A 602 30.93 -29.62 -22.14
C GLY A 602 32.34 -29.94 -22.61
N GLU A 603 33.02 -29.02 -23.32
CA GLU A 603 34.41 -29.17 -23.72
C GLU A 603 35.41 -28.89 -22.60
N ALA A 604 35.12 -27.90 -21.72
CA ALA A 604 35.95 -27.63 -20.54
C ALA A 604 35.93 -28.78 -19.51
N LYS A 605 34.79 -29.49 -19.38
CA LYS A 605 34.69 -30.68 -18.51
C LYS A 605 35.27 -31.94 -19.09
N LYS A 606 35.52 -32.00 -20.41
CA LYS A 606 36.25 -33.10 -21.05
C LYS A 606 37.77 -32.95 -20.95
N GLU A 607 38.29 -31.73 -21.03
CA GLU A 607 39.71 -31.47 -20.83
C GLU A 607 40.19 -31.70 -19.40
N ASP A 608 39.32 -31.45 -18.38
CA ASP A 608 39.65 -31.74 -16.98
C ASP A 608 39.55 -33.25 -16.63
N LYS A 609 38.77 -34.06 -17.36
CA LYS A 609 38.75 -35.51 -17.16
C LYS A 609 39.94 -36.22 -17.78
N ASP A 610 40.44 -35.76 -18.91
CA ASP A 610 41.62 -36.35 -19.57
C ASP A 610 42.94 -35.96 -18.88
N LYS A 611 42.95 -34.97 -17.99
CA LYS A 611 44.11 -34.62 -17.14
C LYS A 611 44.16 -35.35 -15.80
N MET A 612 43.11 -36.07 -15.39
CA MET A 612 43.06 -36.81 -14.14
C MET A 612 43.33 -38.32 -14.28
N GLU A 613 43.46 -38.86 -15.51
CA GLU A 613 43.74 -40.28 -15.73
C GLU A 613 45.21 -40.64 -16.01
N ALA A 614 46.14 -39.68 -15.85
CA ALA A 614 47.57 -39.94 -16.06
C ALA A 614 48.41 -39.60 -14.83
N LYS A 615 48.37 -40.45 -13.79
CA LYS A 615 49.54 -40.77 -12.93
C LYS A 615 49.19 -41.90 -11.94
N PRO A 616 50.07 -42.92 -11.86
CA PRO A 616 49.82 -44.11 -11.09
C PRO A 616 50.33 -44.05 -9.66
N GLU A 617 49.71 -44.91 -8.86
CA GLU A 617 50.19 -45.56 -7.64
C GLU A 617 51.61 -45.24 -7.18
N GLU A 618 51.73 -44.77 -5.95
CA GLU A 618 52.66 -45.31 -4.96
C GLU A 618 52.44 -44.59 -3.62
N ALA A 619 52.27 -45.39 -2.67
CA ALA A 619 52.74 -45.51 -1.32
C ALA A 619 51.68 -45.61 -0.25
N LYS A 620 51.61 -46.84 0.16
CA LYS A 620 50.99 -47.40 1.36
C LYS A 620 51.69 -46.91 2.62
N LYS A 621 50.89 -47.00 3.72
CA LYS A 621 51.28 -47.29 5.09
C LYS A 621 51.75 -46.13 5.96
N GLU A 622 51.01 -45.89 7.03
CA GLU A 622 51.26 -46.32 8.40
C GLU A 622 50.16 -45.75 9.27
N GLU A 623 49.45 -46.65 9.88
CA GLU A 623 49.32 -47.08 11.28
C GLU A 623 48.68 -46.04 12.20
N SER A 624 47.41 -46.29 12.57
CA SER A 624 46.92 -47.02 13.75
C SER A 624 47.72 -46.76 15.03
N LYS A 625 47.03 -46.23 16.00
CA LYS A 625 46.93 -46.76 17.35
C LYS A 625 46.34 -45.71 18.32
N ASP A 626 45.28 -46.22 18.94
CA ASP A 626 45.06 -46.32 20.38
C ASP A 626 44.97 -44.96 21.11
N ASP A 627 44.03 -44.74 21.93
CA ASP A 627 43.73 -45.51 23.12
C ASP A 627 42.38 -45.11 23.76
N LYS A 628 41.80 -46.09 24.33
CA LYS A 628 40.69 -46.26 25.20
C LYS A 628 40.78 -45.52 26.53
N SER A 629 39.63 -45.39 27.10
CA SER A 629 39.26 -45.55 28.51
C SER A 629 39.21 -44.25 29.30
N LYS A 630 38.26 -44.02 30.15
CA LYS A 630 37.47 -44.77 31.14
C LYS A 630 36.34 -43.83 31.59
N ASP A 631 35.15 -44.30 31.69
CA ASP A 631 34.40 -44.58 32.92
C ASP A 631 34.78 -43.77 34.18
N ASP A 632 33.85 -43.09 34.75
CA ASP A 632 33.18 -43.53 35.96
C ASP A 632 32.23 -42.48 36.57
N LYS A 633 30.99 -42.92 36.77
CA LYS A 633 30.12 -42.85 37.96
C LYS A 633 29.89 -41.54 38.72
N SER A 634 28.62 -41.22 38.65
CA SER A 634 27.69 -41.27 39.81
C SER A 634 27.64 -40.12 40.76
N LYS A 635 26.45 -39.65 40.90
CA LYS A 635 25.63 -39.49 42.12
C LYS A 635 24.89 -38.19 42.18
N ASP A 636 23.61 -38.29 42.01
CA ASP A 636 22.63 -37.56 42.82
C ASP A 636 22.92 -37.80 44.32
N PRO A 637 22.60 -36.92 45.26
CA PRO A 637 21.22 -36.90 45.72
C PRO A 637 20.69 -35.54 46.28
N GLU A 638 19.37 -35.49 46.22
CA GLU A 638 18.40 -35.06 47.24
C GLU A 638 18.47 -33.71 47.96
N LYS A 639 17.27 -33.02 47.79
CA LYS A 639 16.43 -32.44 48.87
C LYS A 639 17.00 -31.44 49.89
N LYS A 640 16.39 -30.26 49.93
CA LYS A 640 15.40 -29.82 50.94
C LYS A 640 15.24 -28.31 50.98
N ASP A 641 13.98 -27.91 50.93
CA ASP A 641 13.27 -26.91 51.73
C ASP A 641 14.01 -25.65 52.26
N LYS A 642 13.63 -24.49 51.76
CA LYS A 642 12.79 -23.52 52.50
C LYS A 642 12.23 -22.47 51.54
#